data_9277f25f642625a1669fe088fb86da2f
#
_entry.id   9277f25f642625a1669fe088fb86da2f
#
_cell.length_a   1.000
_cell.length_b   1.000
_cell.length_c   1.000
_cell.angle_alpha   90.00
_cell.angle_beta   90.00
_cell.angle_gamma   90.00
#
_symmetry.space_group_name_H-M   'P 1'
#
loop_
_entity.id
_entity.type
_entity.pdbx_description
1 polymer ?
#
loop_
_entity_poly.entity_id
_entity_poly.type
_entity_poly.pdbx_seq_one_letter_code
_entity_poly.pdbx_strand_id
1 'polypeptide(L)'
;MPNCSICSIQVDCINTLIFHIAKQHSDVKNIYNCGELNCYSTFSTKDSFKKHLQRIHDCQLNSLVVNDIDINLTNETREFSNSENLNYDSNTQSDFQQNTNNPDFSANDFKTALNKAAVELIANMYANLRLSKNIVQHILDDIKVFLSESFIGILESKVENTLINSNCSDKDINVIKKMFDDIKNTFADLDTEHRRLKHFEKSGSYIKPKSYIIDRTYVISKSKKGSKGKMTDICGQFIPLRATLKKFFQQPNALTDTVNYMEQLKNNETVIENYIQCKSWAKKRSEYKDDDIVIPYFLSGDDVEVNNPLGSRSGKVMPIYASIPCLPSECRSKVENYFLVLLYDSWIRLNKNKKNRTFRIYRPLIKEIKFLEEKGIKILTNQGEKHVYFVLGLIQGDNLGLHGLLGFTESFSATYYCRFCKMDKNTCQNTILLSPELTRTVQNYKTDLKTNNITLTGIREKCVFNSASFYAVENFSVDEMHDFREGIAHDDLIEILSAITSQNSEYYEFSVSELNERLAVFDYGPIDSLNKPPFIRDDDLSKNNKLKMTASELTTFVRLLGVIIGDLVSKDNPYWQLYLILREIFDFILAKKITNDQINAFDTTINRHWQLYKQLTGNSMKPKGHISLHYKKTCEESGPCPHLSSIRAESKHTNLTVPASVNKSRVNICKSIAIKHQLNLNYRFLANRSITDEKITGIKMKINSKTWSKYNCSNEALNNSKKSFFRWVEYKSIKYTQNMVLITGTKDLCPTFALIELIISLDDRNELVFVCRSIDVLGFNEHVWAYEVKTDEKIIFVNVKDLLDPFPLYIYTSVNNENFIVLKDHVC
;
A
#
# COMPACT_ATOMS: atom_id res chain seq x y z
N MET A 1 -9.61 -40.80 6.10
CA MET A 1 -9.35 -40.40 4.70
C MET A 1 -10.70 -40.11 4.06
N PRO A 2 -10.85 -38.98 3.39
CA PRO A 2 -12.13 -38.58 2.81
C PRO A 2 -12.49 -39.38 1.55
N ASN A 3 -13.81 -39.67 1.40
CA ASN A 3 -14.35 -40.47 0.29
C ASN A 3 -15.05 -39.62 -0.77
N CYS A 4 -14.88 -39.96 -2.03
CA CYS A 4 -15.64 -39.34 -3.12
C CYS A 4 -17.07 -39.87 -3.14
N SER A 5 -18.07 -39.00 -3.00
CA SER A 5 -19.49 -39.36 -3.00
C SER A 5 -20.03 -39.84 -4.37
N ILE A 6 -19.25 -39.67 -5.46
CA ILE A 6 -19.68 -40.01 -6.82
C ILE A 6 -19.13 -41.37 -7.23
N CYS A 7 -17.87 -41.69 -6.93
CA CYS A 7 -17.22 -42.93 -7.36
C CYS A 7 -16.66 -43.77 -6.21
N SER A 8 -16.90 -43.36 -4.97
CA SER A 8 -16.49 -44.08 -3.73
C SER A 8 -14.97 -44.27 -3.56
N ILE A 9 -14.16 -43.59 -4.38
CA ILE A 9 -12.69 -43.64 -4.22
C ILE A 9 -12.29 -42.88 -2.94
N GLN A 10 -11.50 -43.56 -2.11
CA GLN A 10 -10.88 -42.97 -0.93
C GLN A 10 -9.57 -42.26 -1.32
N VAL A 11 -9.34 -41.07 -0.80
CA VAL A 11 -8.17 -40.25 -1.10
C VAL A 11 -7.50 -39.78 0.19
N ASP A 12 -6.21 -39.46 0.12
CA ASP A 12 -5.38 -39.20 1.30
C ASP A 12 -5.77 -37.94 2.06
N CYS A 13 -6.30 -36.93 1.39
CA CYS A 13 -6.68 -35.69 2.05
C CYS A 13 -7.81 -34.92 1.35
N ILE A 14 -8.36 -33.90 2.01
CA ILE A 14 -9.46 -33.06 1.50
C ILE A 14 -9.09 -32.37 0.17
N ASN A 15 -7.87 -31.88 0.04
CA ASN A 15 -7.45 -31.19 -1.18
C ASN A 15 -7.40 -32.13 -2.38
N THR A 16 -6.93 -33.38 -2.16
CA THR A 16 -6.91 -34.44 -3.17
C THR A 16 -8.34 -34.85 -3.56
N LEU A 17 -9.28 -34.93 -2.58
CA LEU A 17 -10.69 -35.20 -2.87
C LEU A 17 -11.31 -34.13 -3.77
N ILE A 18 -11.08 -32.88 -3.47
CA ILE A 18 -11.64 -31.77 -4.27
C ILE A 18 -11.04 -31.72 -5.65
N PHE A 19 -9.73 -31.96 -5.79
CA PHE A 19 -9.07 -32.08 -7.07
C PHE A 19 -9.61 -33.25 -7.89
N HIS A 20 -9.81 -34.41 -7.24
CA HIS A 20 -10.40 -35.60 -7.86
C HIS A 20 -11.81 -35.30 -8.37
N ILE A 21 -12.68 -34.67 -7.55
CA ILE A 21 -14.05 -34.32 -7.97
C ILE A 21 -14.02 -33.36 -9.16
N ALA A 22 -13.17 -32.34 -9.12
CA ALA A 22 -13.07 -31.35 -10.19
C ALA A 22 -12.53 -31.92 -11.52
N LYS A 23 -11.60 -32.90 -11.45
CA LYS A 23 -10.94 -33.47 -12.63
C LYS A 23 -11.71 -34.67 -13.23
N GLN A 24 -12.29 -35.51 -12.37
CA GLN A 24 -12.92 -36.77 -12.82
C GLN A 24 -14.45 -36.69 -12.94
N HIS A 25 -15.06 -35.66 -12.33
CA HIS A 25 -16.50 -35.47 -12.26
C HIS A 25 -16.89 -34.05 -12.68
N SER A 26 -16.24 -33.51 -13.72
CA SER A 26 -16.42 -32.12 -14.20
C SER A 26 -17.86 -31.80 -14.67
N ASP A 27 -18.63 -32.85 -15.03
CA ASP A 27 -20.00 -32.69 -15.54
C ASP A 27 -21.05 -32.53 -14.43
N VAL A 28 -20.65 -32.67 -13.16
CA VAL A 28 -21.58 -32.54 -12.04
C VAL A 28 -21.61 -31.07 -11.62
N LYS A 29 -22.72 -30.37 -11.90
CA LYS A 29 -22.95 -28.98 -11.54
C LYS A 29 -22.68 -28.74 -10.04
N ASN A 30 -21.66 -28.02 -9.73
CA ASN A 30 -21.31 -27.29 -8.47
C ASN A 30 -22.04 -27.71 -7.17
N ILE A 31 -22.29 -28.98 -6.95
CA ILE A 31 -22.85 -29.50 -5.70
C ILE A 31 -21.87 -30.53 -5.13
N TYR A 32 -21.31 -30.20 -3.97
CA TYR A 32 -20.40 -31.09 -3.24
C TYR A 32 -21.20 -31.88 -2.21
N ASN A 33 -21.34 -33.18 -2.41
CA ASN A 33 -21.99 -34.08 -1.46
C ASN A 33 -20.95 -34.70 -0.54
N CYS A 34 -21.26 -34.84 0.75
CA CYS A 34 -20.40 -35.56 1.67
C CYS A 34 -20.44 -37.06 1.33
N GLY A 35 -19.25 -37.69 1.20
CA GLY A 35 -19.10 -39.12 0.90
C GLY A 35 -18.87 -39.96 2.12
N GLU A 36 -18.93 -39.37 3.32
CA GLU A 36 -18.72 -40.11 4.58
C GLU A 36 -19.99 -40.84 5.01
N LEU A 37 -19.80 -42.04 5.64
CA LEU A 37 -20.88 -42.92 6.10
C LEU A 37 -21.86 -42.16 7.00
N ASN A 38 -23.16 -42.25 6.65
CA ASN A 38 -24.28 -41.62 7.37
C ASN A 38 -24.30 -40.08 7.35
N CYS A 39 -23.57 -39.43 6.44
CA CYS A 39 -23.64 -37.97 6.25
C CYS A 39 -24.24 -37.61 4.88
N TYR A 40 -25.41 -36.98 4.89
CA TYR A 40 -26.15 -36.59 3.69
C TYR A 40 -26.02 -35.07 3.38
N SER A 41 -25.03 -34.43 3.96
CA SER A 41 -24.82 -32.97 3.79
C SER A 41 -24.37 -32.64 2.37
N THR A 42 -25.00 -31.61 1.77
CA THR A 42 -24.67 -31.08 0.44
C THR A 42 -24.27 -29.64 0.50
N PHE A 43 -23.34 -29.21 -0.33
CA PHE A 43 -22.76 -27.86 -0.32
C PHE A 43 -22.68 -27.30 -1.72
N SER A 44 -23.03 -26.02 -1.85
CA SER A 44 -22.92 -25.26 -3.12
C SER A 44 -21.54 -24.65 -3.34
N THR A 45 -20.67 -24.67 -2.34
CA THR A 45 -19.32 -24.12 -2.42
C THR A 45 -18.26 -25.09 -1.87
N LYS A 46 -17.10 -25.08 -2.52
CA LYS A 46 -15.91 -25.84 -2.13
C LYS A 46 -15.47 -25.56 -0.69
N ASP A 47 -15.55 -24.30 -0.28
CA ASP A 47 -15.08 -23.89 1.07
C ASP A 47 -16.02 -24.37 2.18
N SER A 48 -17.33 -24.34 1.93
CA SER A 48 -18.31 -24.90 2.87
C SER A 48 -18.15 -26.41 3.02
N PHE A 49 -17.87 -27.10 1.90
CA PHE A 49 -17.61 -28.53 1.91
C PHE A 49 -16.30 -28.89 2.66
N LYS A 50 -15.21 -28.15 2.42
CA LYS A 50 -13.95 -28.31 3.17
C LYS A 50 -14.16 -28.16 4.68
N LYS A 51 -14.83 -27.08 5.07
CA LYS A 51 -15.11 -26.81 6.51
C LYS A 51 -15.96 -27.89 7.15
N HIS A 52 -16.91 -28.46 6.43
CA HIS A 52 -17.72 -29.55 6.90
C HIS A 52 -16.87 -30.80 7.15
N LEU A 53 -16.06 -31.24 6.16
CA LEU A 53 -15.20 -32.41 6.30
C LEU A 53 -14.20 -32.24 7.46
N GLN A 54 -13.66 -31.05 7.66
CA GLN A 54 -12.73 -30.76 8.77
C GLN A 54 -13.42 -30.78 10.15
N ARG A 55 -14.63 -30.21 10.26
CA ARG A 55 -15.28 -29.99 11.55
C ARG A 55 -16.11 -31.17 12.01
N ILE A 56 -16.68 -31.93 11.08
CA ILE A 56 -17.64 -32.97 11.35
C ILE A 56 -16.99 -34.37 11.23
N HIS A 57 -16.03 -34.49 10.28
CA HIS A 57 -15.40 -35.80 10.01
C HIS A 57 -13.91 -35.85 10.33
N ASP A 58 -13.38 -34.82 10.97
CA ASP A 58 -11.97 -34.67 11.37
C ASP A 58 -10.95 -35.05 10.28
N CYS A 59 -11.27 -34.69 9.05
CA CYS A 59 -10.42 -35.00 7.89
C CYS A 59 -9.28 -33.97 7.76
N GLN A 60 -8.05 -34.46 7.51
CA GLN A 60 -6.89 -33.60 7.30
C GLN A 60 -6.90 -32.94 5.93
N LEU A 61 -6.39 -31.71 5.84
CA LEU A 61 -6.29 -30.95 4.58
C LEU A 61 -5.24 -31.52 3.62
N ASN A 62 -4.12 -31.99 4.15
CA ASN A 62 -3.02 -32.58 3.38
C ASN A 62 -2.54 -33.85 4.05
N SER A 63 -2.20 -34.89 3.28
CA SER A 63 -1.44 -36.03 3.78
C SER A 63 0.04 -35.64 3.92
N LEU A 64 0.57 -35.69 5.12
CA LEU A 64 2.01 -35.67 5.33
C LEU A 64 2.54 -37.07 5.05
N VAL A 65 3.21 -37.27 3.93
CA VAL A 65 4.09 -38.43 3.75
C VAL A 65 5.33 -38.13 4.58
N VAL A 66 5.37 -38.72 5.77
CA VAL A 66 6.58 -38.69 6.61
C VAL A 66 7.52 -39.75 6.07
N ASN A 67 8.51 -39.35 5.29
CA ASN A 67 9.76 -40.11 5.22
C ASN A 67 10.69 -39.54 6.30
N ASP A 68 11.09 -40.40 7.20
CA ASP A 68 11.98 -40.11 8.33
C ASP A 68 13.27 -39.40 7.84
N ILE A 69 13.31 -38.11 7.95
CA ILE A 69 14.53 -37.30 8.04
C ILE A 69 14.21 -36.22 9.05
N ASP A 70 14.91 -36.23 10.16
CA ASP A 70 14.86 -35.21 11.20
C ASP A 70 15.09 -33.81 10.65
N ILE A 71 14.02 -33.06 10.49
CA ILE A 71 14.05 -31.61 10.31
C ILE A 71 12.93 -30.99 11.13
N ASN A 72 13.29 -30.29 12.19
CA ASN A 72 12.42 -29.40 12.91
C ASN A 72 11.87 -28.33 11.95
N LEU A 73 10.68 -28.54 11.42
CA LEU A 73 9.93 -27.58 10.62
C LEU A 73 8.84 -26.99 11.50
N THR A 74 9.06 -25.77 11.91
CA THR A 74 8.03 -24.88 12.44
C THR A 74 6.96 -24.64 11.38
N ASN A 75 5.71 -24.75 11.77
CA ASN A 75 4.52 -24.57 10.95
C ASN A 75 4.54 -23.27 10.14
N GLU A 76 4.74 -23.35 8.84
CA GLU A 76 4.39 -22.27 7.90
C GLU A 76 2.91 -22.44 7.49
N THR A 77 2.03 -21.78 8.19
CA THR A 77 0.69 -21.48 7.69
C THR A 77 0.82 -20.47 6.55
N ARG A 78 0.35 -20.86 5.37
CA ARG A 78 0.16 -19.96 4.22
C ARG A 78 -0.85 -18.89 4.61
N GLU A 79 -0.38 -17.75 5.06
CA GLU A 79 -1.18 -16.56 5.18
C GLU A 79 -1.06 -15.73 3.90
N PHE A 80 -2.20 -15.36 3.37
CA PHE A 80 -2.34 -14.36 2.32
C PHE A 80 -1.60 -13.09 2.75
N SER A 81 -0.48 -12.78 2.10
CA SER A 81 0.34 -11.62 2.37
C SER A 81 -0.27 -10.36 1.76
N ASN A 82 -1.28 -9.82 2.43
CA ASN A 82 -1.64 -8.42 2.40
C ASN A 82 -1.85 -7.91 3.83
N SER A 83 -1.00 -8.36 4.75
CA SER A 83 -0.85 -7.79 6.07
C SER A 83 0.59 -7.29 6.18
N GLU A 84 0.77 -5.98 6.25
CA GLU A 84 1.89 -5.45 7.00
C GLU A 84 1.79 -6.11 8.37
N ASN A 85 2.56 -7.18 8.59
CA ASN A 85 2.72 -7.76 9.89
C ASN A 85 3.25 -6.64 10.79
N LEU A 86 2.44 -6.24 11.76
CA LEU A 86 2.95 -5.57 12.94
C LEU A 86 3.93 -6.56 13.57
N ASN A 87 5.19 -6.47 13.13
CA ASN A 87 6.27 -7.25 13.70
C ASN A 87 6.29 -6.96 15.19
N TYR A 88 6.12 -7.98 15.98
CA TYR A 88 6.38 -7.93 17.41
C TYR A 88 7.85 -7.56 17.58
N ASP A 89 8.11 -6.31 17.91
CA ASP A 89 9.44 -5.82 18.15
C ASP A 89 9.94 -6.38 19.49
N SER A 90 10.86 -7.32 19.40
CA SER A 90 11.61 -7.83 20.55
C SER A 90 12.48 -6.77 21.26
N ASN A 91 12.56 -5.55 20.72
CA ASN A 91 13.43 -4.49 21.28
C ASN A 91 12.83 -3.69 22.43
N THR A 92 11.53 -3.81 22.71
CA THR A 92 11.02 -3.31 24.00
C THR A 92 11.59 -4.11 25.18
N GLN A 93 12.10 -5.34 24.92
CA GLN A 93 12.81 -6.11 25.93
C GLN A 93 14.22 -5.59 26.22
N SER A 94 14.94 -5.01 25.22
CA SER A 94 16.31 -4.56 25.43
C SER A 94 16.42 -3.29 26.27
N ASP A 95 15.52 -2.34 26.08
CA ASP A 95 15.49 -1.10 26.87
C ASP A 95 15.02 -1.37 28.30
N PHE A 96 14.14 -2.35 28.48
CA PHE A 96 13.68 -2.75 29.80
C PHE A 96 14.78 -3.48 30.56
N GLN A 97 15.53 -4.39 29.91
CA GLN A 97 16.65 -5.12 30.51
C GLN A 97 17.84 -4.22 30.86
N GLN A 98 18.11 -3.16 30.08
CA GLN A 98 19.21 -2.22 30.40
C GLN A 98 18.93 -1.36 31.62
N ASN A 99 17.67 -0.98 31.86
CA ASN A 99 17.31 -0.16 33.02
C ASN A 99 17.11 -0.96 34.31
N THR A 100 16.82 -2.26 34.28
CA THR A 100 16.58 -3.10 35.45
C THR A 100 17.86 -3.59 36.12
N ASN A 101 19.00 -3.51 35.46
CA ASN A 101 20.31 -3.90 36.00
C ASN A 101 21.03 -2.73 36.72
N ASN A 102 20.39 -1.58 36.87
CA ASN A 102 20.95 -0.45 37.64
C ASN A 102 20.69 -0.66 39.13
N PRO A 103 21.73 -0.72 40.02
CA PRO A 103 21.56 -0.91 41.45
C PRO A 103 20.76 0.19 42.13
N ASP A 104 20.59 1.36 41.50
CA ASP A 104 19.79 2.49 42.01
C ASP A 104 18.32 2.51 41.53
N PHE A 105 17.80 1.41 40.96
CA PHE A 105 16.43 1.34 40.44
C PHE A 105 15.40 1.39 41.58
N SER A 106 14.74 2.55 41.74
CA SER A 106 13.80 2.78 42.83
C SER A 106 12.42 2.17 42.59
N ALA A 107 11.65 1.96 43.67
CA ALA A 107 10.24 1.51 43.57
C ALA A 107 9.37 2.47 42.74
N ASN A 108 9.74 3.75 42.63
CA ASN A 108 9.03 4.73 41.82
C ASN A 108 9.35 4.59 40.35
N ASP A 109 10.61 4.24 40.02
CA ASP A 109 11.02 3.90 38.65
C ASP A 109 10.35 2.65 38.17
N PHE A 110 10.22 1.62 39.02
CA PHE A 110 9.47 0.41 38.76
C PHE A 110 8.01 0.70 38.38
N LYS A 111 7.31 1.47 39.22
CA LYS A 111 5.92 1.87 38.96
C LYS A 111 5.76 2.63 37.66
N THR A 112 6.69 3.52 37.34
CA THR A 112 6.68 4.34 36.14
C THR A 112 6.87 3.44 34.90
N ALA A 113 7.83 2.52 34.96
CA ALA A 113 8.10 1.56 33.88
C ALA A 113 6.90 0.61 33.65
N LEU A 114 6.30 0.10 34.74
CA LEU A 114 5.14 -0.77 34.70
C LEU A 114 3.93 -0.06 34.07
N ASN A 115 3.64 1.16 34.48
CA ASN A 115 2.55 1.95 33.89
C ASN A 115 2.79 2.24 32.40
N LYS A 116 4.01 2.53 31.99
CA LYS A 116 4.37 2.72 30.58
C LYS A 116 4.11 1.44 29.78
N ALA A 117 4.59 0.31 30.26
CA ALA A 117 4.37 -0.99 29.61
C ALA A 117 2.87 -1.34 29.50
N ALA A 118 2.07 -1.07 30.53
CA ALA A 118 0.62 -1.27 30.50
C ALA A 118 -0.07 -0.39 29.45
N VAL A 119 0.29 0.87 29.35
CA VAL A 119 -0.23 1.81 28.35
C VAL A 119 0.12 1.35 26.94
N GLU A 120 1.36 0.93 26.70
CA GLU A 120 1.82 0.42 25.40
C GLU A 120 1.11 -0.87 25.01
N LEU A 121 0.96 -1.83 25.94
CA LEU A 121 0.22 -3.07 25.71
C LEU A 121 -1.22 -2.79 25.28
N ILE A 122 -1.91 -1.91 25.99
CA ILE A 122 -3.29 -1.55 25.68
C ILE A 122 -3.36 -0.83 24.32
N ALA A 123 -2.46 0.09 24.06
CA ALA A 123 -2.41 0.82 22.80
C ALA A 123 -2.16 -0.14 21.62
N ASN A 124 -1.27 -1.13 21.78
CA ASN A 124 -1.02 -2.17 20.79
C ASN A 124 -2.27 -3.03 20.52
N MET A 125 -2.97 -3.49 21.57
CA MET A 125 -4.22 -4.22 21.39
C MET A 125 -5.27 -3.39 20.63
N TYR A 126 -5.38 -2.10 20.93
CA TYR A 126 -6.28 -1.20 20.20
C TYR A 126 -5.83 -0.94 18.76
N ALA A 127 -4.53 -0.96 18.49
CA ALA A 127 -3.97 -0.79 17.15
C ALA A 127 -4.31 -1.97 16.22
N ASN A 128 -4.46 -3.18 16.76
CA ASN A 128 -4.83 -4.35 15.96
C ASN A 128 -6.22 -4.17 15.37
N LEU A 129 -6.30 -4.10 14.04
CA LEU A 129 -7.53 -3.81 13.29
C LEU A 129 -8.63 -4.87 13.48
N ARG A 130 -8.26 -6.11 13.80
CA ARG A 130 -9.18 -7.25 13.99
C ARG A 130 -9.76 -7.34 15.40
N LEU A 131 -9.17 -6.69 16.40
CA LEU A 131 -9.68 -6.70 17.77
C LEU A 131 -10.75 -5.64 17.95
N SER A 132 -11.97 -6.05 18.31
CA SER A 132 -13.01 -5.12 18.72
C SER A 132 -12.70 -4.55 20.13
N LYS A 133 -13.28 -3.40 20.45
CA LYS A 133 -13.10 -2.79 21.77
C LYS A 133 -13.56 -3.69 22.92
N ASN A 134 -14.61 -4.47 22.73
CA ASN A 134 -15.12 -5.42 23.71
C ASN A 134 -14.12 -6.57 23.94
N ILE A 135 -13.51 -7.08 22.88
CA ILE A 135 -12.48 -8.13 23.00
C ILE A 135 -11.28 -7.59 23.79
N VAL A 136 -10.84 -6.35 23.52
CA VAL A 136 -9.77 -5.72 24.30
C VAL A 136 -10.15 -5.62 25.78
N GLN A 137 -11.42 -5.31 26.12
CA GLN A 137 -11.88 -5.29 27.50
C GLN A 137 -11.79 -6.69 28.13
N HIS A 138 -12.28 -7.73 27.45
CA HIS A 138 -12.23 -9.10 27.97
C HIS A 138 -10.79 -9.58 28.19
N ILE A 139 -9.89 -9.34 27.21
CA ILE A 139 -8.47 -9.69 27.38
C ILE A 139 -7.86 -8.99 28.61
N LEU A 140 -8.19 -7.71 28.84
CA LEU A 140 -7.70 -6.98 30.00
C LEU A 140 -8.26 -7.52 31.31
N ASP A 141 -9.53 -7.91 31.33
CA ASP A 141 -10.15 -8.51 32.52
C ASP A 141 -9.51 -9.87 32.85
N ASP A 142 -9.22 -10.70 31.83
CA ASP A 142 -8.50 -11.97 32.00
C ASP A 142 -7.07 -11.76 32.51
N ILE A 143 -6.35 -10.77 31.96
CA ILE A 143 -5.00 -10.41 32.45
C ILE A 143 -5.02 -9.97 33.90
N LYS A 144 -6.02 -9.15 34.29
CA LYS A 144 -6.15 -8.71 35.70
C LYS A 144 -6.36 -9.89 36.65
N VAL A 145 -7.25 -10.80 36.30
CA VAL A 145 -7.48 -12.04 37.12
C VAL A 145 -6.18 -12.82 37.25
N PHE A 146 -5.46 -13.01 36.12
CA PHE A 146 -4.19 -13.71 36.13
C PHE A 146 -3.14 -13.03 37.04
N LEU A 147 -3.02 -11.70 36.93
CA LEU A 147 -2.04 -10.95 37.72
C LEU A 147 -2.42 -10.82 39.20
N SER A 148 -3.72 -10.69 39.56
CA SER A 148 -4.12 -10.40 40.95
C SER A 148 -4.23 -11.65 41.80
N GLU A 149 -4.87 -12.72 41.35
CA GLU A 149 -5.29 -13.81 42.20
C GLU A 149 -4.46 -15.09 42.00
N SER A 150 -4.15 -15.45 40.75
CA SER A 150 -3.60 -16.78 40.48
C SER A 150 -2.09 -16.83 40.50
N PHE A 151 -1.39 -15.85 39.95
CA PHE A 151 0.06 -15.92 39.77
C PHE A 151 0.81 -15.02 40.77
N ILE A 152 0.46 -13.74 40.79
CA ILE A 152 1.20 -12.75 41.57
C ILE A 152 0.97 -12.97 43.10
N GLY A 153 -0.22 -13.38 43.53
CA GLY A 153 -0.48 -13.69 44.94
C GLY A 153 0.35 -14.86 45.47
N ILE A 154 0.52 -15.92 44.67
CA ILE A 154 1.38 -17.06 45.01
C ILE A 154 2.85 -16.64 45.05
N LEU A 155 3.30 -15.86 44.08
CA LEU A 155 4.69 -15.38 43.97
C LEU A 155 5.03 -14.47 45.16
N GLU A 156 4.13 -13.52 45.49
CA GLU A 156 4.28 -12.61 46.63
C GLU A 156 4.46 -13.37 47.94
N SER A 157 3.53 -14.31 48.24
CA SER A 157 3.63 -15.13 49.47
C SER A 157 4.94 -15.92 49.55
N LYS A 158 5.43 -16.43 48.41
CA LYS A 158 6.69 -17.16 48.34
C LYS A 158 7.89 -16.29 48.57
N VAL A 159 7.92 -15.09 47.94
CA VAL A 159 8.99 -14.09 48.09
C VAL A 159 9.01 -13.53 49.52
N GLU A 160 7.85 -13.18 50.10
CA GLU A 160 7.74 -12.71 51.48
C GLU A 160 8.29 -13.73 52.47
N ASN A 161 7.88 -14.99 52.38
CA ASN A 161 8.38 -16.07 53.24
C ASN A 161 9.90 -16.23 53.09
N THR A 162 10.45 -16.11 51.90
CA THR A 162 11.90 -16.20 51.66
C THR A 162 12.64 -15.06 52.29
N LEU A 163 12.13 -13.80 52.18
CA LEU A 163 12.73 -12.62 52.78
C LEU A 163 12.72 -12.66 54.32
N ILE A 164 11.61 -13.12 54.91
CA ILE A 164 11.50 -13.29 56.37
C ILE A 164 12.53 -14.32 56.83
N ASN A 165 12.62 -15.47 56.16
CA ASN A 165 13.56 -16.54 56.51
C ASN A 165 15.03 -16.11 56.31
N SER A 166 15.31 -15.09 55.47
CA SER A 166 16.62 -14.53 55.24
C SER A 166 16.94 -13.36 56.15
N ASN A 167 16.12 -13.07 57.14
CA ASN A 167 16.26 -11.95 58.09
C ASN A 167 16.43 -10.56 57.42
N CYS A 168 15.72 -10.33 56.32
CA CYS A 168 15.70 -9.03 55.65
C CYS A 168 15.01 -8.00 56.54
N SER A 169 15.37 -6.68 56.37
CA SER A 169 14.75 -5.63 57.14
C SER A 169 13.26 -5.47 56.81
N ASP A 170 12.42 -5.13 57.80
CA ASP A 170 10.99 -4.82 57.55
C ASP A 170 10.79 -3.72 56.49
N LYS A 171 11.74 -2.78 56.37
CA LYS A 171 11.74 -1.73 55.41
C LYS A 171 11.84 -2.29 53.98
N ASP A 172 12.71 -3.25 53.73
CA ASP A 172 12.92 -3.88 52.42
C ASP A 172 11.74 -4.75 52.06
N ILE A 173 11.20 -5.51 53.04
CA ILE A 173 9.99 -6.31 52.85
C ILE A 173 8.81 -5.41 52.42
N ASN A 174 8.62 -4.26 53.09
CA ASN A 174 7.54 -3.34 52.73
C ASN A 174 7.72 -2.70 51.35
N VAL A 175 8.95 -2.45 50.89
CA VAL A 175 9.23 -1.97 49.53
C VAL A 175 8.77 -3.02 48.48
N ILE A 176 9.12 -4.29 48.72
CA ILE A 176 8.75 -5.39 47.82
C ILE A 176 7.25 -5.61 47.81
N LYS A 177 6.58 -5.58 48.97
CA LYS A 177 5.11 -5.63 49.07
C LYS A 177 4.46 -4.56 48.21
N LYS A 178 4.93 -3.33 48.33
CA LYS A 178 4.44 -2.21 47.52
C LYS A 178 4.63 -2.45 46.03
N MET A 179 5.74 -3.06 45.58
CA MET A 179 5.93 -3.43 44.17
C MET A 179 4.92 -4.48 43.73
N PHE A 180 4.60 -5.49 44.54
CA PHE A 180 3.54 -6.44 44.25
C PHE A 180 2.17 -5.79 44.17
N ASP A 181 1.86 -4.84 45.06
CA ASP A 181 0.62 -4.08 45.00
C ASP A 181 0.55 -3.21 43.75
N ASP A 182 1.64 -2.60 43.30
CA ASP A 182 1.71 -1.85 42.03
C ASP A 182 1.46 -2.78 40.83
N ILE A 183 1.98 -4.02 40.84
CA ILE A 183 1.71 -5.01 39.80
C ILE A 183 0.21 -5.37 39.75
N LYS A 184 -0.39 -5.69 40.89
CA LYS A 184 -1.82 -6.04 40.99
C LYS A 184 -2.72 -4.90 40.50
N ASN A 185 -2.31 -3.66 40.73
CA ASN A 185 -3.06 -2.45 40.39
C ASN A 185 -2.65 -1.79 39.08
N THR A 186 -1.82 -2.44 38.27
CA THR A 186 -1.26 -1.89 37.01
C THR A 186 -2.31 -1.29 36.08
N PHE A 187 -3.50 -1.88 35.99
CA PHE A 187 -4.56 -1.42 35.11
C PHE A 187 -5.67 -0.61 35.81
N ALA A 188 -5.52 -0.25 37.09
CA ALA A 188 -6.58 0.42 37.86
C ALA A 188 -7.06 1.74 37.22
N ASP A 189 -6.12 2.56 36.72
CA ASP A 189 -6.42 3.82 36.03
C ASP A 189 -6.84 3.63 34.55
N LEU A 190 -6.69 2.43 34.00
CA LEU A 190 -6.97 2.07 32.62
C LEU A 190 -8.11 1.04 32.52
N ASP A 191 -8.88 0.87 33.59
CA ASP A 191 -9.86 -0.19 33.75
C ASP A 191 -10.99 -0.17 32.69
N THR A 192 -11.51 0.98 32.36
CA THR A 192 -12.61 1.14 31.41
C THR A 192 -12.16 1.79 30.11
N GLU A 193 -12.87 1.50 29.00
CA GLU A 193 -12.62 2.17 27.70
C GLU A 193 -12.56 3.70 27.86
N HIS A 194 -13.49 4.28 28.64
CA HIS A 194 -13.53 5.72 28.86
C HIS A 194 -12.23 6.24 29.53
N ARG A 195 -11.73 5.55 30.58
CA ARG A 195 -10.49 5.94 31.24
C ARG A 195 -9.28 5.82 30.31
N ARG A 196 -9.20 4.74 29.55
CA ARG A 196 -8.13 4.53 28.55
C ARG A 196 -8.12 5.62 27.48
N LEU A 197 -9.27 5.90 26.85
CA LEU A 197 -9.36 6.97 25.84
C LEU A 197 -9.02 8.33 26.42
N LYS A 198 -9.46 8.63 27.65
CA LYS A 198 -9.13 9.87 28.36
C LYS A 198 -7.64 9.97 28.66
N HIS A 199 -6.99 8.86 29.02
CA HIS A 199 -5.53 8.81 29.20
C HIS A 199 -4.81 9.14 27.90
N PHE A 200 -5.17 8.50 26.79
CA PHE A 200 -4.59 8.75 25.48
C PHE A 200 -4.86 10.17 24.95
N GLU A 201 -6.03 10.74 25.23
CA GLU A 201 -6.33 12.15 24.93
C GLU A 201 -5.41 13.11 25.72
N LYS A 202 -5.20 12.86 27.01
CA LYS A 202 -4.33 13.67 27.88
C LYS A 202 -2.86 13.62 27.45
N SER A 203 -2.37 12.46 27.03
CA SER A 203 -0.99 12.32 26.50
C SER A 203 -0.81 12.98 25.13
N GLY A 204 -1.90 13.41 24.46
CA GLY A 204 -1.89 14.00 23.13
C GLY A 204 -1.57 13.01 21.99
N SER A 205 -1.48 11.73 22.29
CA SER A 205 -1.23 10.67 21.29
C SER A 205 -2.50 10.26 20.53
N TYR A 206 -3.67 10.32 21.18
CA TYR A 206 -4.96 10.04 20.58
C TYR A 206 -5.65 11.32 20.12
N ILE A 207 -5.82 11.48 18.80
CA ILE A 207 -6.51 12.61 18.21
C ILE A 207 -7.97 12.20 17.97
N LYS A 208 -8.85 12.65 18.83
CA LYS A 208 -10.26 12.25 18.80
C LYS A 208 -11.00 12.75 17.57
N PRO A 209 -11.66 11.88 16.80
CA PRO A 209 -12.54 12.27 15.70
C PRO A 209 -13.70 13.13 16.22
N LYS A 210 -14.01 14.20 15.48
CA LYS A 210 -15.11 15.14 15.77
C LYS A 210 -16.25 14.89 14.80
N SER A 211 -17.41 14.51 15.32
CA SER A 211 -18.64 14.46 14.53
C SER A 211 -19.12 15.87 14.22
N TYR A 212 -19.53 16.14 12.98
CA TYR A 212 -20.12 17.41 12.55
C TYR A 212 -21.34 17.17 11.68
N ILE A 213 -22.31 18.07 11.75
CA ILE A 213 -23.56 17.97 11.02
C ILE A 213 -23.34 18.46 9.60
N ILE A 214 -23.59 17.59 8.62
CA ILE A 214 -23.60 17.88 7.19
C ILE A 214 -25.01 18.32 6.78
N ASP A 215 -26.03 17.58 7.24
CA ASP A 215 -27.41 17.81 6.88
C ASP A 215 -28.39 17.26 7.94
N ARG A 216 -29.68 17.48 7.77
CA ARG A 216 -30.72 16.89 8.58
C ARG A 216 -31.78 16.25 7.70
N THR A 217 -32.28 15.10 8.12
CA THR A 217 -33.36 14.38 7.45
C THR A 217 -34.45 14.02 8.41
N TYR A 218 -35.68 13.96 7.90
CA TYR A 218 -36.82 13.53 8.68
C TYR A 218 -37.00 12.02 8.49
N VAL A 219 -36.83 11.26 9.56
CA VAL A 219 -37.00 9.81 9.55
C VAL A 219 -38.28 9.43 10.25
N ILE A 220 -39.14 8.68 9.57
CA ILE A 220 -40.34 8.10 10.15
C ILE A 220 -40.03 6.69 10.63
N SER A 221 -40.00 6.49 11.93
CA SER A 221 -39.89 5.15 12.52
C SER A 221 -41.30 4.57 12.74
N LYS A 222 -41.58 3.43 12.10
CA LYS A 222 -42.79 2.65 12.34
C LYS A 222 -42.58 1.75 13.54
N SER A 223 -43.36 1.87 14.59
CA SER A 223 -43.41 0.94 15.72
C SER A 223 -44.79 0.33 15.84
N LYS A 224 -44.97 -0.74 16.63
CA LYS A 224 -46.27 -1.34 16.92
C LYS A 224 -47.28 -0.34 17.57
N LYS A 225 -46.75 0.80 18.07
CA LYS A 225 -47.54 1.86 18.70
C LYS A 225 -47.82 3.07 17.77
N GLY A 226 -47.54 2.93 16.45
CA GLY A 226 -47.77 4.01 15.47
C GLY A 226 -46.46 4.55 14.86
N SER A 227 -46.57 5.49 13.94
CA SER A 227 -45.47 6.13 13.25
C SER A 227 -45.03 7.38 13.99
N LYS A 228 -43.77 7.46 14.44
CA LYS A 228 -43.17 8.68 15.01
C LYS A 228 -42.10 9.22 14.03
N GLY A 229 -42.27 10.48 13.65
CA GLY A 229 -41.31 11.19 12.88
C GLY A 229 -40.28 11.91 13.77
N LYS A 230 -38.99 11.83 13.41
CA LYS A 230 -37.92 12.51 14.11
C LYS A 230 -36.94 13.11 13.12
N MET A 231 -36.52 14.36 13.40
CA MET A 231 -35.34 14.93 12.73
C MET A 231 -34.08 14.23 13.19
N THR A 232 -33.29 13.73 12.24
CA THR A 232 -32.04 13.03 12.49
C THR A 232 -30.91 13.77 11.80
N ASP A 233 -29.84 14.01 12.51
CA ASP A 233 -28.62 14.62 11.96
C ASP A 233 -27.86 13.63 11.08
N ILE A 234 -27.47 14.07 9.90
CA ILE A 234 -26.55 13.37 9.01
C ILE A 234 -25.16 13.92 9.29
N CYS A 235 -24.27 13.08 9.83
CA CYS A 235 -22.97 13.50 10.33
C CYS A 235 -21.82 12.92 9.52
N GLY A 236 -20.80 13.76 9.29
CA GLY A 236 -19.47 13.31 8.93
C GLY A 236 -18.54 13.23 10.15
N GLN A 237 -17.40 12.59 9.99
CA GLN A 237 -16.33 12.52 10.98
C GLN A 237 -15.14 13.32 10.47
N PHE A 238 -14.64 14.22 11.29
CA PHE A 238 -13.50 15.07 10.98
C PHE A 238 -12.38 14.82 11.99
N ILE A 239 -11.18 14.54 11.51
CA ILE A 239 -9.96 14.43 12.31
C ILE A 239 -9.16 15.72 12.08
N PRO A 240 -8.84 16.52 13.13
CA PRO A 240 -8.11 17.76 12.98
C PRO A 240 -6.72 17.54 12.36
N LEU A 241 -6.54 17.93 11.09
CA LEU A 241 -5.29 17.72 10.36
C LEU A 241 -4.10 18.40 11.04
N ARG A 242 -4.27 19.65 11.55
CA ARG A 242 -3.19 20.34 12.26
C ARG A 242 -2.71 19.59 13.49
N ALA A 243 -3.59 18.90 14.23
CA ALA A 243 -3.20 18.10 15.38
C ALA A 243 -2.43 16.84 14.95
N THR A 244 -2.86 16.20 13.87
CA THR A 244 -2.19 15.04 13.29
C THR A 244 -0.79 15.40 12.80
N LEU A 245 -0.66 16.47 12.01
CA LEU A 245 0.63 16.94 11.50
C LEU A 245 1.57 17.38 12.64
N LYS A 246 1.02 18.12 13.62
CA LYS A 246 1.81 18.51 14.80
C LYS A 246 2.39 17.30 15.50
N LYS A 247 1.56 16.30 15.81
CA LYS A 247 2.00 15.09 16.54
C LYS A 247 2.92 14.22 15.71
N PHE A 248 2.70 14.13 14.41
CA PHE A 248 3.57 13.40 13.48
C PHE A 248 4.98 14.01 13.44
N PHE A 249 5.07 15.32 13.22
CA PHE A 249 6.37 16.01 13.14
C PHE A 249 7.05 16.24 14.49
N GLN A 250 6.37 15.94 15.59
CA GLN A 250 6.97 15.83 16.92
C GLN A 250 7.67 14.49 17.16
N GLN A 251 7.47 13.49 16.28
CA GLN A 251 8.21 12.22 16.37
C GLN A 251 9.71 12.50 16.17
N PRO A 252 10.60 11.67 16.76
CA PRO A 252 12.04 11.87 16.64
C PRO A 252 12.48 12.05 15.19
N ASN A 253 13.23 13.11 14.95
CA ASN A 253 13.80 13.50 13.66
C ASN A 253 12.82 13.74 12.51
N ALA A 254 11.51 13.50 12.66
CA ALA A 254 10.55 13.55 11.57
C ALA A 254 10.57 14.89 10.79
N LEU A 255 10.61 16.02 11.49
CA LEU A 255 10.71 17.33 10.83
C LEU A 255 12.09 17.56 10.21
N THR A 256 13.15 17.26 10.95
CA THR A 256 14.54 17.46 10.50
C THR A 256 14.84 16.63 9.27
N ASP A 257 14.51 15.32 9.27
CA ASP A 257 14.74 14.44 8.14
C ASP A 257 13.95 14.90 6.90
N THR A 258 12.71 15.38 7.11
CA THR A 258 11.89 15.91 6.00
C THR A 258 12.51 17.16 5.40
N VAL A 259 12.94 18.13 6.23
CA VAL A 259 13.56 19.39 5.75
C VAL A 259 14.89 19.09 5.05
N ASN A 260 15.73 18.23 5.65
CA ASN A 260 17.00 17.84 5.04
C ASN A 260 16.80 17.16 3.67
N TYR A 261 15.80 16.29 3.55
CA TYR A 261 15.47 15.67 2.27
C TYR A 261 14.97 16.69 1.24
N MET A 262 14.15 17.67 1.67
CA MET A 262 13.72 18.75 0.79
C MET A 262 14.89 19.59 0.26
N GLU A 263 15.91 19.86 1.10
CA GLU A 263 17.11 20.56 0.68
C GLU A 263 17.96 19.73 -0.29
N GLN A 264 18.10 18.42 -0.04
CA GLN A 264 18.77 17.52 -0.99
C GLN A 264 18.11 17.53 -2.37
N LEU A 265 16.78 17.49 -2.41
CA LEU A 265 16.00 17.52 -3.66
C LEU A 265 16.18 18.82 -4.43
N LYS A 266 16.27 19.96 -3.75
CA LYS A 266 16.50 21.27 -4.39
C LYS A 266 17.86 21.36 -5.11
N ASN A 267 18.87 20.67 -4.57
CA ASN A 267 20.21 20.63 -5.13
C ASN A 267 20.33 19.74 -6.38
N ASN A 268 19.31 18.95 -6.71
CA ASN A 268 19.27 18.12 -7.91
C ASN A 268 18.38 18.76 -8.96
N GLU A 269 18.98 19.48 -9.89
CA GLU A 269 18.26 20.21 -10.95
C GLU A 269 17.99 19.35 -12.20
N THR A 270 18.71 18.25 -12.38
CA THR A 270 18.64 17.45 -13.60
C THR A 270 17.59 16.35 -13.53
N VAL A 271 17.35 15.80 -12.34
CA VAL A 271 16.44 14.68 -12.12
C VAL A 271 15.29 15.11 -11.22
N ILE A 272 14.09 14.95 -11.72
CA ILE A 272 12.86 15.23 -10.99
C ILE A 272 12.42 13.93 -10.30
N GLU A 273 12.43 13.92 -8.98
CA GLU A 273 11.98 12.78 -8.17
C GLU A 273 10.90 13.16 -7.14
N ASN A 274 10.50 14.43 -7.12
CA ASN A 274 9.50 14.88 -6.15
C ASN A 274 8.72 16.10 -6.64
N TYR A 275 7.50 16.24 -6.16
CA TYR A 275 6.63 17.38 -6.38
C TYR A 275 7.30 18.73 -6.07
N ILE A 276 8.17 18.80 -5.06
CA ILE A 276 8.82 20.06 -4.66
C ILE A 276 9.83 20.60 -5.68
N GLN A 277 10.22 19.80 -6.67
CA GLN A 277 11.08 20.22 -7.80
C GLN A 277 10.27 20.73 -8.99
N CYS A 278 8.93 20.73 -8.93
CA CYS A 278 8.06 20.97 -10.06
C CYS A 278 7.48 22.39 -10.09
N LYS A 279 7.00 22.79 -11.27
CA LYS A 279 6.49 24.14 -11.53
C LYS A 279 5.34 24.54 -10.60
N SER A 280 4.40 23.63 -10.36
CA SER A 280 3.26 23.89 -9.47
C SER A 280 3.66 24.19 -8.04
N TRP A 281 4.71 23.50 -7.53
CA TRP A 281 5.22 23.79 -6.19
C TRP A 281 5.99 25.11 -6.15
N ALA A 282 6.85 25.39 -7.12
CA ALA A 282 7.61 26.64 -7.20
C ALA A 282 6.68 27.86 -7.11
N LYS A 283 5.55 27.82 -7.85
CA LYS A 283 4.50 28.85 -7.80
C LYS A 283 3.90 29.02 -6.39
N LYS A 284 3.62 27.94 -5.69
CA LYS A 284 3.03 27.97 -4.33
C LYS A 284 4.06 28.40 -3.29
N ARG A 285 5.28 27.95 -3.41
CA ARG A 285 6.38 28.26 -2.47
C ARG A 285 6.76 29.73 -2.52
N SER A 286 6.68 30.40 -3.67
CA SER A 286 7.00 31.82 -3.85
C SER A 286 6.06 32.78 -3.07
N GLU A 287 4.94 32.29 -2.54
CA GLU A 287 4.04 33.08 -1.69
C GLU A 287 4.55 33.21 -0.23
N TYR A 288 5.63 32.50 0.14
CA TYR A 288 6.22 32.47 1.46
C TYR A 288 7.66 32.98 1.44
N LYS A 289 8.17 33.40 2.60
CA LYS A 289 9.56 33.84 2.73
C LYS A 289 10.53 32.66 2.57
N ASP A 290 11.75 32.96 2.18
CA ASP A 290 12.79 31.96 1.97
C ASP A 290 13.11 31.17 3.25
N ASP A 291 13.12 31.83 4.41
CA ASP A 291 13.39 31.23 5.72
C ASP A 291 12.20 30.44 6.29
N ASP A 292 11.01 30.56 5.69
CA ASP A 292 9.84 29.84 6.15
C ASP A 292 9.95 28.35 5.84
N ILE A 293 9.67 27.49 6.83
CA ILE A 293 9.51 26.06 6.60
C ILE A 293 8.10 25.84 6.03
N VAL A 294 8.03 25.47 4.77
CA VAL A 294 6.77 25.25 4.05
C VAL A 294 6.75 23.82 3.51
N ILE A 295 5.77 23.03 3.92
CA ILE A 295 5.66 21.62 3.58
C ILE A 295 4.39 21.39 2.74
N PRO A 296 4.48 20.82 1.52
CA PRO A 296 3.30 20.42 0.77
C PRO A 296 2.65 19.20 1.38
N TYR A 297 1.33 19.11 1.27
CA TYR A 297 0.60 17.87 1.49
C TYR A 297 -0.40 17.63 0.36
N PHE A 298 -0.74 16.38 0.13
CA PHE A 298 -1.74 15.96 -0.82
C PHE A 298 -2.99 15.48 -0.11
N LEU A 299 -4.14 15.63 -0.75
CA LEU A 299 -5.37 14.98 -0.33
C LEU A 299 -5.72 13.89 -1.34
N SER A 300 -6.16 12.74 -0.87
CA SER A 300 -6.67 11.67 -1.71
C SER A 300 -8.02 11.19 -1.17
N GLY A 301 -8.90 10.81 -2.07
CA GLY A 301 -10.20 10.29 -1.67
C GLY A 301 -10.82 9.41 -2.73
N ASP A 302 -11.38 8.27 -2.29
CA ASP A 302 -12.10 7.33 -3.12
C ASP A 302 -13.21 6.65 -2.32
N ASP A 303 -14.24 6.14 -3.01
CA ASP A 303 -15.39 5.48 -2.40
C ASP A 303 -15.06 4.03 -2.00
N VAL A 304 -15.19 3.70 -0.71
CA VAL A 304 -14.88 2.39 -0.15
C VAL A 304 -16.13 1.65 0.28
N GLU A 305 -16.31 0.42 -0.22
CA GLU A 305 -17.34 -0.49 0.28
C GLU A 305 -16.93 -1.05 1.64
N VAL A 306 -17.68 -0.71 2.68
CA VAL A 306 -17.41 -1.16 4.06
C VAL A 306 -18.38 -2.22 4.56
N ASN A 307 -19.36 -2.60 3.76
CA ASN A 307 -20.33 -3.64 4.06
C ASN A 307 -20.10 -4.84 3.14
N ASN A 308 -20.65 -6.00 3.52
CA ASN A 308 -20.69 -7.15 2.63
C ASN A 308 -21.49 -6.77 1.36
N PRO A 309 -20.90 -6.82 0.14
CA PRO A 309 -21.59 -6.48 -1.10
C PRO A 309 -22.84 -7.32 -1.35
N LEU A 310 -22.89 -8.54 -0.83
CA LEU A 310 -24.02 -9.47 -0.92
C LEU A 310 -25.04 -9.29 0.21
N GLY A 311 -24.80 -8.35 1.13
CA GLY A 311 -25.67 -8.07 2.26
C GLY A 311 -26.80 -7.12 1.88
N SER A 312 -27.94 -7.17 2.61
CA SER A 312 -29.09 -6.28 2.44
C SER A 312 -28.79 -4.79 2.71
N ARG A 313 -27.60 -4.45 3.16
CA ARG A 313 -27.14 -3.10 3.47
C ARG A 313 -25.77 -2.87 2.85
N SER A 314 -25.72 -2.71 1.53
CA SER A 314 -24.53 -2.17 0.87
C SER A 314 -24.34 -0.70 1.31
N GLY A 315 -23.14 -0.30 1.67
CA GLY A 315 -22.87 1.09 2.05
C GLY A 315 -21.43 1.43 1.78
N LYS A 316 -21.25 2.45 0.94
CA LYS A 316 -19.93 3.03 0.67
C LYS A 316 -19.70 4.22 1.59
N VAL A 317 -18.46 4.36 2.03
CA VAL A 317 -17.97 5.54 2.72
C VAL A 317 -16.91 6.22 1.88
N MET A 318 -16.82 7.55 2.03
CA MET A 318 -15.81 8.37 1.36
C MET A 318 -14.78 8.83 2.39
N PRO A 319 -13.64 8.18 2.50
CA PRO A 319 -12.50 8.70 3.25
C PRO A 319 -11.77 9.77 2.46
N ILE A 320 -11.27 10.78 3.15
CA ILE A 320 -10.26 11.70 2.64
C ILE A 320 -9.01 11.52 3.48
N TYR A 321 -7.91 11.20 2.82
CA TYR A 321 -6.60 11.05 3.44
C TYR A 321 -5.72 12.25 3.11
N ALA A 322 -4.82 12.60 4.03
CA ALA A 322 -3.70 13.50 3.77
C ALA A 322 -2.40 12.69 3.75
N SER A 323 -1.54 12.99 2.79
CA SER A 323 -0.18 12.43 2.69
C SER A 323 0.83 13.56 2.45
N ILE A 324 2.10 13.32 2.78
CA ILE A 324 3.16 14.31 2.67
C ILE A 324 4.14 13.83 1.60
N PRO A 325 4.17 14.44 0.41
CA PRO A 325 4.98 13.97 -0.72
C PRO A 325 6.49 14.12 -0.51
N CYS A 326 6.92 15.05 0.31
CA CYS A 326 8.33 15.36 0.57
C CYS A 326 8.90 14.66 1.81
N LEU A 327 8.25 13.60 2.32
CA LEU A 327 8.91 12.68 3.24
C LEU A 327 10.06 11.96 2.54
N PRO A 328 11.12 11.55 3.26
CA PRO A 328 12.15 10.69 2.71
C PRO A 328 11.56 9.53 1.90
N SER A 329 12.23 9.16 0.81
CA SER A 329 11.70 8.24 -0.21
C SER A 329 11.18 6.92 0.38
N GLU A 330 11.89 6.36 1.37
CA GLU A 330 11.54 5.15 2.10
C GLU A 330 10.28 5.27 2.99
N CYS A 331 9.90 6.51 3.33
CA CYS A 331 8.76 6.79 4.21
C CYS A 331 7.51 7.21 3.42
N ARG A 332 7.69 7.85 2.26
CA ARG A 332 6.62 8.47 1.49
C ARG A 332 5.52 7.49 1.09
N SER A 333 5.88 6.30 0.64
CA SER A 333 4.95 5.28 0.15
C SER A 333 4.39 4.37 1.24
N LYS A 334 4.79 4.54 2.52
CA LYS A 334 4.25 3.74 3.62
C LYS A 334 2.79 4.09 3.88
N VAL A 335 1.92 3.09 3.87
CA VAL A 335 0.46 3.24 4.09
C VAL A 335 0.14 3.91 5.42
N GLU A 336 0.98 3.75 6.43
CA GLU A 336 0.84 4.40 7.73
C GLU A 336 1.00 5.94 7.69
N ASN A 337 1.63 6.49 6.63
CA ASN A 337 1.80 7.93 6.41
C ASN A 337 0.64 8.56 5.62
N TYR A 338 -0.42 7.80 5.39
CA TYR A 338 -1.71 8.30 4.89
C TYR A 338 -2.65 8.53 6.08
N PHE A 339 -2.93 9.78 6.41
CA PHE A 339 -3.70 10.20 7.58
C PHE A 339 -5.15 10.44 7.21
N LEU A 340 -6.08 9.72 7.83
CA LEU A 340 -7.51 10.00 7.64
C LEU A 340 -7.84 11.36 8.24
N VAL A 341 -8.43 12.25 7.43
CA VAL A 341 -8.82 13.61 7.84
C VAL A 341 -10.32 13.83 7.80
N LEU A 342 -11.04 13.10 6.94
CA LEU A 342 -12.48 13.20 6.83
C LEU A 342 -13.07 11.84 6.44
N LEU A 343 -14.26 11.51 6.99
CA LEU A 343 -14.97 10.29 6.64
C LEU A 343 -16.48 10.54 6.70
N TYR A 344 -17.19 10.18 5.63
CA TYR A 344 -18.65 10.32 5.56
C TYR A 344 -19.26 9.26 4.63
N ASP A 345 -20.55 9.02 4.73
CA ASP A 345 -21.26 8.08 3.86
C ASP A 345 -21.38 8.65 2.44
N SER A 346 -20.93 7.92 1.42
CA SER A 346 -20.84 8.37 0.03
C SER A 346 -22.16 8.84 -0.59
N TRP A 347 -23.29 8.22 -0.18
CA TRP A 347 -24.61 8.62 -0.66
C TRP A 347 -24.94 10.09 -0.35
N ILE A 348 -24.31 10.67 0.68
CA ILE A 348 -24.50 12.08 1.05
C ILE A 348 -24.06 13.00 -0.10
N ARG A 349 -22.94 12.69 -0.76
CA ARG A 349 -22.45 13.45 -1.92
C ARG A 349 -23.33 13.28 -3.15
N LEU A 350 -23.82 12.08 -3.38
CA LEU A 350 -24.56 11.71 -4.58
C LEU A 350 -25.98 12.31 -4.62
N ASN A 351 -26.55 12.69 -3.49
CA ASN A 351 -27.91 13.25 -3.42
C ASN A 351 -27.93 14.70 -3.89
N LYS A 352 -28.30 14.91 -5.15
CA LYS A 352 -28.22 16.20 -5.90
C LYS A 352 -29.21 17.30 -5.46
N ASN A 353 -30.18 17.02 -4.60
CA ASN A 353 -31.31 17.90 -4.35
C ASN A 353 -31.09 19.07 -3.37
N LYS A 354 -29.89 19.30 -2.86
CA LYS A 354 -29.61 20.37 -1.90
C LYS A 354 -28.40 21.23 -2.30
N LYS A 355 -28.63 22.51 -2.49
CA LYS A 355 -27.59 23.52 -2.74
C LYS A 355 -26.53 23.53 -1.63
N ASN A 356 -25.28 23.77 -1.98
CA ASN A 356 -24.14 23.90 -1.06
C ASN A 356 -23.82 22.65 -0.23
N ARG A 357 -24.26 21.44 -0.63
CA ARG A 357 -24.01 20.21 0.14
C ARG A 357 -22.52 19.88 0.16
N THR A 358 -21.85 19.92 -0.98
CA THR A 358 -20.40 19.71 -1.12
C THR A 358 -19.63 20.63 -0.17
N PHE A 359 -19.97 21.90 -0.10
CA PHE A 359 -19.35 22.83 0.86
C PHE A 359 -19.59 22.41 2.32
N ARG A 360 -20.78 21.92 2.68
CA ARG A 360 -21.06 21.49 4.06
C ARG A 360 -20.26 20.24 4.44
N ILE A 361 -20.06 19.33 3.51
CA ILE A 361 -19.22 18.14 3.70
C ILE A 361 -17.78 18.57 4.02
N TYR A 362 -17.19 19.42 3.19
CA TYR A 362 -15.76 19.76 3.30
C TYR A 362 -15.46 20.98 4.17
N ARG A 363 -16.48 21.65 4.72
CA ARG A 363 -16.33 22.88 5.54
C ARG A 363 -15.27 22.77 6.64
N PRO A 364 -15.23 21.72 7.48
CA PRO A 364 -14.19 21.63 8.51
C PRO A 364 -12.79 21.50 7.92
N LEU A 365 -12.63 20.75 6.83
CA LEU A 365 -11.36 20.57 6.15
C LEU A 365 -10.90 21.87 5.47
N ILE A 366 -11.79 22.60 4.80
CA ILE A 366 -11.44 23.91 4.18
C ILE A 366 -10.92 24.90 5.23
N LYS A 367 -11.51 24.90 6.44
CA LYS A 367 -11.04 25.73 7.54
C LYS A 367 -9.63 25.33 8.01
N GLU A 368 -9.34 24.04 8.02
CA GLU A 368 -8.00 23.54 8.36
C GLU A 368 -6.98 23.94 7.31
N ILE A 369 -7.30 23.76 6.01
CA ILE A 369 -6.44 24.12 4.89
C ILE A 369 -6.03 25.59 5.02
N LYS A 370 -7.02 26.50 5.13
CA LYS A 370 -6.74 27.93 5.29
C LYS A 370 -5.88 28.26 6.50
N PHE A 371 -6.18 27.62 7.65
CA PHE A 371 -5.38 27.85 8.85
C PHE A 371 -3.92 27.41 8.68
N LEU A 372 -3.70 26.24 8.07
CA LEU A 372 -2.38 25.70 7.84
C LEU A 372 -1.56 26.52 6.86
N GLU A 373 -2.20 27.09 5.84
CA GLU A 373 -1.58 27.96 4.84
C GLU A 373 -1.30 29.36 5.39
N GLU A 374 -2.26 29.97 6.08
CA GLU A 374 -2.16 31.37 6.54
C GLU A 374 -1.39 31.52 7.85
N LYS A 375 -1.56 30.58 8.76
CA LYS A 375 -1.04 30.68 10.14
C LYS A 375 0.00 29.65 10.50
N GLY A 376 0.08 28.54 9.78
CA GLY A 376 0.97 27.43 10.14
C GLY A 376 0.71 26.85 11.53
N ILE A 377 1.64 26.03 11.99
CA ILE A 377 1.63 25.46 13.34
C ILE A 377 3.04 25.48 13.95
N LYS A 378 3.07 25.59 15.29
CA LYS A 378 4.30 25.49 16.07
C LYS A 378 4.53 24.03 16.46
N ILE A 379 5.70 23.52 16.13
CA ILE A 379 6.13 22.13 16.37
C ILE A 379 7.34 22.16 17.28
N LEU A 380 7.25 21.48 18.42
CA LEU A 380 8.37 21.31 19.33
C LEU A 380 9.21 20.13 18.87
N THR A 381 10.47 20.37 18.59
CA THR A 381 11.47 19.37 18.21
C THR A 381 12.60 19.33 19.23
N ASN A 382 13.51 18.37 19.11
CA ASN A 382 14.72 18.32 19.94
C ASN A 382 15.62 19.57 19.77
N GLN A 383 15.45 20.31 18.65
CA GLN A 383 16.20 21.55 18.35
C GLN A 383 15.41 22.81 18.70
N GLY A 384 14.34 22.69 19.46
CA GLY A 384 13.48 23.81 19.86
C GLY A 384 12.16 23.87 19.07
N GLU A 385 11.41 24.94 19.30
CA GLU A 385 10.13 25.20 18.62
C GLU A 385 10.38 25.75 17.24
N LYS A 386 9.79 25.08 16.20
CA LYS A 386 9.82 25.50 14.81
C LYS A 386 8.42 25.90 14.35
N HIS A 387 8.30 26.96 13.57
CA HIS A 387 7.06 27.35 12.91
C HIS A 387 7.02 26.80 11.52
N VAL A 388 5.95 26.08 11.18
CA VAL A 388 5.82 25.32 9.91
C VAL A 388 4.49 25.63 9.26
N TYR A 389 4.52 26.03 8.00
CA TYR A 389 3.34 26.16 7.13
C TYR A 389 3.09 24.86 6.35
N PHE A 390 1.83 24.54 6.13
CA PHE A 390 1.45 23.39 5.32
C PHE A 390 0.51 23.83 4.20
N VAL A 391 0.89 23.51 2.96
CA VAL A 391 0.22 23.97 1.77
C VAL A 391 -0.40 22.79 1.02
N LEU A 392 -1.68 22.94 0.61
CA LEU A 392 -2.32 21.93 -0.23
C LEU A 392 -1.67 21.92 -1.61
N GLY A 393 -0.89 20.89 -1.89
CA GLY A 393 -0.23 20.67 -3.18
C GLY A 393 -1.22 20.20 -4.24
N LEU A 394 -1.72 18.99 -4.08
CA LEU A 394 -2.59 18.32 -5.05
C LEU A 394 -3.76 17.61 -4.34
N ILE A 395 -4.82 17.37 -5.11
CA ILE A 395 -5.87 16.39 -4.79
C ILE A 395 -5.71 15.23 -5.76
N GLN A 396 -5.56 14.01 -5.22
CA GLN A 396 -5.31 12.76 -5.94
C GLN A 396 -6.53 11.84 -5.88
N GLY A 397 -6.64 10.93 -6.82
CA GLY A 397 -7.67 9.90 -6.89
C GLY A 397 -7.86 9.42 -8.32
N ASP A 398 -8.74 8.46 -8.51
CA ASP A 398 -9.17 8.05 -9.84
C ASP A 398 -9.90 9.20 -10.58
N ASN A 399 -10.09 9.04 -11.89
CA ASN A 399 -10.71 10.11 -12.68
C ASN A 399 -12.12 10.49 -12.21
N LEU A 400 -12.92 9.50 -11.77
CA LEU A 400 -14.28 9.74 -11.31
C LEU A 400 -14.31 10.47 -9.97
N GLY A 401 -13.47 10.03 -9.03
CA GLY A 401 -13.28 10.67 -7.72
C GLY A 401 -12.78 12.11 -7.85
N LEU A 402 -11.76 12.33 -8.71
CA LEU A 402 -11.25 13.68 -8.99
C LEU A 402 -12.33 14.59 -9.58
N HIS A 403 -13.11 14.11 -10.55
CA HIS A 403 -14.22 14.89 -11.10
C HIS A 403 -15.24 15.27 -10.02
N GLY A 404 -15.57 14.31 -9.16
CA GLY A 404 -16.45 14.52 -8.03
C GLY A 404 -15.94 15.54 -7.02
N LEU A 405 -14.67 15.49 -6.67
CA LEU A 405 -14.01 16.39 -5.71
C LEU A 405 -13.80 17.79 -6.27
N LEU A 406 -13.38 17.87 -7.54
CA LEU A 406 -13.03 19.13 -8.19
C LEU A 406 -14.24 19.87 -8.81
N GLY A 407 -15.43 19.25 -8.83
CA GLY A 407 -16.66 19.87 -9.33
C GLY A 407 -16.85 19.78 -10.83
N PHE A 408 -16.18 18.85 -11.52
CA PHE A 408 -16.41 18.53 -12.93
C PHE A 408 -17.56 17.52 -13.11
N THR A 409 -17.98 17.34 -14.37
CA THR A 409 -18.94 16.28 -14.71
C THR A 409 -18.40 14.89 -14.39
N GLU A 410 -19.19 14.07 -13.74
CA GLU A 410 -18.82 12.67 -13.41
C GLU A 410 -19.19 11.68 -14.55
N SER A 411 -19.66 12.19 -15.69
CA SER A 411 -20.03 11.39 -16.86
C SER A 411 -19.00 11.53 -17.96
N PHE A 412 -18.26 10.48 -18.24
CA PHE A 412 -17.32 10.42 -19.36
C PHE A 412 -17.99 10.27 -20.74
N SER A 413 -19.31 10.14 -20.79
CA SER A 413 -20.11 10.26 -22.00
C SER A 413 -20.53 11.69 -22.33
N ALA A 414 -20.29 12.65 -21.44
CA ALA A 414 -20.58 14.06 -21.64
C ALA A 414 -19.75 14.68 -22.77
N THR A 415 -20.27 15.74 -23.40
CA THR A 415 -19.60 16.42 -24.49
C THR A 415 -18.23 16.99 -24.07
N TYR A 416 -18.15 17.61 -22.91
CA TYR A 416 -16.92 18.21 -22.37
C TYR A 416 -16.52 17.50 -21.05
N TYR A 417 -16.07 16.27 -21.16
CA TYR A 417 -15.74 15.48 -19.97
C TYR A 417 -14.34 15.75 -19.40
N CYS A 418 -13.38 16.24 -20.23
CA CYS A 418 -12.00 16.39 -19.79
C CYS A 418 -11.84 17.52 -18.77
N ARG A 419 -11.11 17.25 -17.65
CA ARG A 419 -10.79 18.25 -16.63
C ARG A 419 -9.61 19.13 -16.99
N PHE A 420 -8.78 18.72 -17.98
CA PHE A 420 -7.58 19.42 -18.40
C PHE A 420 -7.83 20.35 -19.60
N CYS A 421 -8.75 20.00 -20.48
CA CYS A 421 -9.05 20.79 -21.68
C CYS A 421 -10.55 20.93 -21.94
N LYS A 422 -10.89 21.77 -22.91
CA LYS A 422 -12.25 22.06 -23.37
C LYS A 422 -12.55 21.44 -24.73
N MET A 423 -11.81 20.40 -25.11
CA MET A 423 -12.10 19.64 -26.33
C MET A 423 -13.40 18.85 -26.14
N ASP A 424 -14.26 18.84 -27.16
CA ASP A 424 -15.46 18.04 -27.15
C ASP A 424 -15.14 16.54 -27.29
N LYS A 425 -16.09 15.68 -26.91
CA LYS A 425 -15.92 14.24 -26.89
C LYS A 425 -15.47 13.66 -28.24
N ASN A 426 -16.07 14.14 -29.34
CA ASN A 426 -15.73 13.63 -30.67
C ASN A 426 -14.28 13.96 -31.04
N THR A 427 -13.87 15.18 -30.76
CA THR A 427 -12.48 15.60 -30.94
C THR A 427 -11.53 14.82 -30.04
N CYS A 428 -11.87 14.64 -28.75
CA CYS A 428 -11.08 13.80 -27.81
C CYS A 428 -10.90 12.36 -28.30
N GLN A 429 -11.91 11.80 -28.95
CA GLN A 429 -11.88 10.41 -29.43
C GLN A 429 -11.06 10.25 -30.72
N ASN A 430 -10.95 11.29 -31.52
CA ASN A 430 -10.42 11.18 -32.88
C ASN A 430 -9.07 11.85 -33.11
N THR A 431 -8.66 12.78 -32.27
CA THR A 431 -7.36 13.45 -32.40
C THR A 431 -6.39 13.09 -31.30
N ILE A 432 -5.12 12.97 -31.66
CA ILE A 432 -3.99 12.82 -30.73
C ILE A 432 -3.30 14.16 -30.45
N LEU A 433 -3.70 15.22 -31.10
CA LEU A 433 -3.11 16.55 -30.95
C LEU A 433 -3.93 17.37 -29.94
N LEU A 434 -3.27 17.86 -28.91
CA LEU A 434 -3.87 18.81 -27.97
C LEU A 434 -3.83 20.22 -28.54
N SER A 435 -4.95 20.94 -28.45
CA SER A 435 -5.02 22.37 -28.82
C SER A 435 -4.69 23.21 -27.58
N PRO A 436 -3.56 23.93 -27.55
CA PRO A 436 -3.15 24.73 -26.38
C PRO A 436 -4.20 25.75 -25.96
N GLU A 437 -4.90 26.36 -26.90
CA GLU A 437 -5.96 27.35 -26.66
C GLU A 437 -7.19 26.76 -26.00
N LEU A 438 -7.40 25.45 -26.11
CA LEU A 438 -8.47 24.74 -25.46
C LEU A 438 -8.10 24.22 -24.04
N THR A 439 -6.86 24.47 -23.61
CA THR A 439 -6.45 24.12 -22.23
C THR A 439 -7.28 24.89 -21.21
N ARG A 440 -7.73 24.21 -20.15
CA ARG A 440 -8.43 24.89 -19.07
C ARG A 440 -7.45 25.74 -18.25
N THR A 441 -7.83 27.00 -18.06
CA THR A 441 -7.10 28.00 -17.26
C THR A 441 -8.00 28.54 -16.18
N VAL A 442 -7.43 29.19 -15.16
CA VAL A 442 -8.24 29.84 -14.10
C VAL A 442 -9.19 30.86 -14.70
N GLN A 443 -8.78 31.56 -15.78
CA GLN A 443 -9.59 32.59 -16.42
C GLN A 443 -10.80 32.00 -17.16
N ASN A 444 -10.60 31.00 -18.03
CA ASN A 444 -11.72 30.38 -18.76
C ASN A 444 -12.62 29.58 -17.82
N TYR A 445 -12.06 28.96 -16.76
CA TYR A 445 -12.85 28.30 -15.73
C TYR A 445 -13.81 29.27 -15.00
N LYS A 446 -13.34 30.50 -14.68
CA LYS A 446 -14.19 31.52 -14.09
C LYS A 446 -15.32 31.96 -15.04
N THR A 447 -15.05 32.03 -16.33
CA THR A 447 -16.06 32.34 -17.37
C THR A 447 -17.07 31.18 -17.48
N ASP A 448 -16.61 29.95 -17.55
CA ASP A 448 -17.44 28.75 -17.63
C ASP A 448 -18.37 28.59 -16.42
N LEU A 449 -17.90 28.96 -15.23
CA LEU A 449 -18.74 28.97 -14.02
C LEU A 449 -19.90 29.96 -14.12
N LYS A 450 -19.69 31.15 -14.77
CA LYS A 450 -20.77 32.13 -14.96
C LYS A 450 -21.82 31.62 -15.94
N THR A 451 -21.42 30.82 -16.93
CA THR A 451 -22.35 30.17 -17.88
C THR A 451 -23.32 29.22 -17.16
N ASN A 452 -22.90 28.64 -16.05
CA ASN A 452 -23.69 27.72 -15.21
C ASN A 452 -24.43 26.62 -16.00
N ASN A 453 -23.78 26.09 -17.03
CA ASN A 453 -24.31 25.05 -17.90
C ASN A 453 -23.30 23.91 -18.02
N ILE A 454 -23.57 22.78 -17.37
CA ILE A 454 -22.70 21.62 -17.34
C ILE A 454 -22.50 21.00 -18.73
N THR A 455 -23.52 21.03 -19.57
CA THR A 455 -23.49 20.45 -20.93
C THR A 455 -22.53 21.21 -21.84
N LEU A 456 -22.43 22.54 -21.67
CA LEU A 456 -21.56 23.42 -22.48
C LEU A 456 -20.14 23.55 -21.93
N THR A 457 -19.95 23.27 -20.65
CA THR A 457 -18.67 23.57 -19.97
C THR A 457 -17.98 22.35 -19.36
N GLY A 458 -18.72 21.26 -19.07
CA GLY A 458 -18.23 20.12 -18.29
C GLY A 458 -18.04 20.43 -16.80
N ILE A 459 -18.41 21.64 -16.35
CA ILE A 459 -18.28 22.05 -14.95
C ILE A 459 -19.65 21.91 -14.28
N ARG A 460 -19.74 21.08 -13.22
CA ARG A 460 -20.95 20.84 -12.44
C ARG A 460 -21.18 21.92 -11.41
N GLU A 461 -20.13 22.33 -10.69
CA GLU A 461 -20.18 23.33 -9.62
C GLU A 461 -18.78 23.91 -9.37
N LYS A 462 -18.73 25.04 -8.68
CA LYS A 462 -17.46 25.61 -8.24
C LYS A 462 -16.77 24.66 -7.27
N CYS A 463 -15.52 24.32 -7.54
CA CYS A 463 -14.73 23.52 -6.62
C CYS A 463 -14.60 24.22 -5.26
N VAL A 464 -14.95 23.48 -4.20
CA VAL A 464 -14.96 24.00 -2.82
C VAL A 464 -13.54 24.25 -2.29
N PHE A 465 -12.55 23.61 -2.87
CA PHE A 465 -11.15 23.78 -2.51
C PHE A 465 -10.47 24.96 -3.20
N ASN A 466 -11.10 25.60 -4.19
CA ASN A 466 -10.54 26.77 -4.84
C ASN A 466 -10.31 27.89 -3.81
N SER A 467 -9.05 28.14 -3.54
CA SER A 467 -8.56 29.12 -2.58
C SER A 467 -7.40 29.90 -3.20
N ALA A 468 -6.70 30.73 -2.44
CA ALA A 468 -5.54 31.44 -2.95
C ALA A 468 -4.42 30.51 -3.44
N SER A 469 -4.20 29.37 -2.75
CA SER A 469 -3.14 28.42 -3.04
C SER A 469 -3.55 27.23 -3.92
N PHE A 470 -4.84 27.03 -4.18
CA PHE A 470 -5.37 25.88 -4.93
C PHE A 470 -6.49 26.27 -5.89
N TYR A 471 -6.37 25.77 -7.14
CA TYR A 471 -7.42 25.84 -8.15
C TYR A 471 -7.61 24.49 -8.84
N ALA A 472 -8.87 24.10 -9.04
CA ALA A 472 -9.21 22.80 -9.64
C ALA A 472 -8.57 22.55 -11.02
N VAL A 473 -8.44 23.60 -11.85
CA VAL A 473 -7.83 23.52 -13.19
C VAL A 473 -6.29 23.55 -13.17
N GLU A 474 -5.70 23.85 -12.02
CA GLU A 474 -4.25 23.74 -11.77
C GLU A 474 -3.90 22.48 -10.96
N ASN A 475 -4.86 21.60 -10.76
CA ASN A 475 -4.63 20.30 -10.13
C ASN A 475 -4.14 19.30 -11.17
N PHE A 476 -2.85 19.37 -11.50
CA PHE A 476 -2.19 18.45 -12.41
C PHE A 476 -1.93 17.12 -11.70
N SER A 477 -2.98 16.31 -11.58
CA SER A 477 -2.96 14.99 -10.99
C SER A 477 -3.61 13.98 -11.93
N VAL A 478 -2.94 12.87 -12.14
CA VAL A 478 -3.37 11.70 -12.91
C VAL A 478 -3.19 10.47 -12.06
N ASP A 479 -3.80 9.38 -12.45
CA ASP A 479 -3.64 8.10 -11.77
C ASP A 479 -3.21 7.03 -12.78
N GLU A 480 -1.93 6.76 -12.84
CA GLU A 480 -1.35 5.80 -13.77
C GLU A 480 -1.90 4.39 -13.57
N MET A 481 -2.28 4.04 -12.33
CA MET A 481 -2.85 2.74 -12.04
C MET A 481 -4.17 2.54 -12.78
N HIS A 482 -5.11 3.46 -12.63
CA HIS A 482 -6.40 3.37 -13.30
C HIS A 482 -6.34 3.71 -14.80
N ASP A 483 -5.47 4.65 -15.20
CA ASP A 483 -5.41 5.07 -16.60
C ASP A 483 -4.70 4.04 -17.48
N PHE A 484 -3.54 3.56 -17.05
CA PHE A 484 -2.74 2.62 -17.82
C PHE A 484 -2.96 1.17 -17.40
N ARG A 485 -2.67 0.81 -16.13
CA ARG A 485 -2.70 -0.59 -15.72
C ARG A 485 -4.11 -1.20 -15.77
N GLU A 486 -5.14 -0.46 -15.35
CA GLU A 486 -6.55 -0.92 -15.40
C GLU A 486 -7.34 -0.29 -16.55
N GLY A 487 -6.67 0.31 -17.51
CA GLY A 487 -7.29 0.98 -18.64
C GLY A 487 -6.61 0.67 -19.96
N ILE A 488 -5.70 1.54 -20.39
CA ILE A 488 -5.06 1.47 -21.71
C ILE A 488 -4.43 0.11 -21.95
N ALA A 489 -3.62 -0.41 -21.01
CA ALA A 489 -2.95 -1.69 -21.19
C ALA A 489 -3.92 -2.89 -21.32
N HIS A 490 -5.08 -2.84 -20.65
CA HIS A 490 -6.12 -3.86 -20.87
C HIS A 490 -6.65 -3.83 -22.29
N ASP A 491 -6.95 -2.63 -22.80
CA ASP A 491 -7.49 -2.46 -24.14
C ASP A 491 -6.45 -2.89 -25.19
N ASP A 492 -5.21 -2.44 -25.03
CA ASP A 492 -4.10 -2.78 -25.92
C ASP A 492 -3.83 -4.30 -25.97
N LEU A 493 -3.70 -4.93 -24.80
CA LEU A 493 -3.41 -6.37 -24.72
C LEU A 493 -4.52 -7.22 -25.30
N ILE A 494 -5.79 -6.82 -25.18
CA ILE A 494 -6.89 -7.53 -25.84
C ILE A 494 -6.73 -7.46 -27.37
N GLU A 495 -6.49 -6.28 -27.92
CA GLU A 495 -6.31 -6.11 -29.36
C GLU A 495 -5.05 -6.85 -29.87
N ILE A 496 -3.92 -6.72 -29.14
CA ILE A 496 -2.65 -7.38 -29.48
C ILE A 496 -2.82 -8.89 -29.45
N LEU A 497 -3.26 -9.45 -28.31
CA LEU A 497 -3.39 -10.90 -28.16
C LEU A 497 -4.44 -11.48 -29.10
N SER A 498 -5.58 -10.79 -29.28
CA SER A 498 -6.59 -11.25 -30.26
C SER A 498 -6.02 -11.32 -31.68
N ALA A 499 -5.19 -10.37 -32.07
CA ALA A 499 -4.58 -10.35 -33.39
C ALA A 499 -3.56 -11.49 -33.59
N ILE A 500 -2.68 -11.71 -32.59
CA ILE A 500 -1.59 -12.70 -32.75
C ILE A 500 -1.99 -14.13 -32.38
N THR A 501 -3.14 -14.34 -31.69
CA THR A 501 -3.58 -15.70 -31.30
C THR A 501 -4.82 -16.22 -32.05
N SER A 502 -5.51 -15.37 -32.82
CA SER A 502 -6.67 -15.79 -33.60
C SER A 502 -6.26 -16.35 -34.93
N GLN A 503 -6.60 -17.60 -35.19
CA GLN A 503 -6.36 -18.27 -36.50
C GLN A 503 -6.99 -17.55 -37.69
N ASN A 504 -7.99 -16.71 -37.46
CA ASN A 504 -8.65 -15.93 -38.53
C ASN A 504 -7.95 -14.58 -38.78
N SER A 505 -6.92 -14.25 -38.02
CA SER A 505 -6.13 -13.02 -38.19
C SER A 505 -4.99 -13.23 -39.18
N GLU A 506 -4.76 -12.25 -40.05
CA GLU A 506 -3.56 -12.23 -40.90
C GLU A 506 -2.25 -12.11 -40.12
N TYR A 507 -2.34 -11.73 -38.80
CA TYR A 507 -1.22 -11.57 -37.89
C TYR A 507 -1.09 -12.73 -36.93
N TYR A 508 -1.74 -13.87 -37.19
CA TYR A 508 -1.67 -15.06 -36.33
C TYR A 508 -0.24 -15.59 -36.21
N GLU A 509 0.20 -15.84 -35.00
CA GLU A 509 1.54 -16.38 -34.69
C GLU A 509 1.45 -17.71 -33.90
N PHE A 510 0.60 -17.78 -32.89
CA PHE A 510 0.46 -18.93 -31.99
C PHE A 510 -0.94 -18.94 -31.33
N SER A 511 -1.29 -20.05 -30.68
CA SER A 511 -2.60 -20.22 -30.03
C SER A 511 -2.64 -19.71 -28.58
N VAL A 512 -3.84 -19.40 -28.07
CA VAL A 512 -4.05 -19.08 -26.64
C VAL A 512 -3.62 -20.23 -25.73
N SER A 513 -3.70 -21.49 -26.19
CA SER A 513 -3.20 -22.66 -25.45
C SER A 513 -1.69 -22.57 -25.24
N GLU A 514 -0.94 -22.29 -26.29
CA GLU A 514 0.53 -22.11 -26.21
C GLU A 514 0.92 -20.95 -25.28
N LEU A 515 0.20 -19.81 -25.35
CA LEU A 515 0.41 -18.73 -24.39
C LEU A 515 0.25 -19.23 -22.95
N ASN A 516 -0.84 -19.95 -22.67
CA ASN A 516 -1.12 -20.45 -21.33
C ASN A 516 -0.09 -21.51 -20.86
N GLU A 517 0.41 -22.34 -21.75
CA GLU A 517 1.49 -23.28 -21.47
C GLU A 517 2.78 -22.54 -21.08
N ARG A 518 3.15 -21.49 -21.83
CA ARG A 518 4.29 -20.63 -21.51
C ARG A 518 4.12 -19.94 -20.16
N LEU A 519 2.94 -19.36 -19.88
CA LEU A 519 2.64 -18.72 -18.58
C LEU A 519 2.70 -19.71 -17.42
N ALA A 520 2.34 -20.99 -17.64
CA ALA A 520 2.34 -22.01 -16.59
C ALA A 520 3.75 -22.45 -16.18
N VAL A 521 4.66 -22.57 -17.15
CA VAL A 521 6.03 -23.07 -16.91
C VAL A 521 7.05 -21.98 -16.60
N PHE A 522 6.74 -20.72 -16.87
CA PHE A 522 7.67 -19.62 -16.68
C PHE A 522 7.99 -19.40 -15.19
N ASP A 523 9.29 -19.28 -14.89
CA ASP A 523 9.77 -18.96 -13.53
C ASP A 523 9.69 -17.45 -13.26
N TYR A 524 8.69 -17.03 -12.50
CA TYR A 524 8.49 -15.63 -12.10
C TYR A 524 9.45 -15.18 -10.99
N GLY A 525 10.27 -16.08 -10.45
CA GLY A 525 11.20 -15.78 -9.35
C GLY A 525 10.50 -15.32 -8.06
N PRO A 526 11.27 -15.01 -7.03
CA PRO A 526 10.70 -14.65 -5.71
C PRO A 526 10.02 -13.26 -5.69
N ILE A 527 10.28 -12.42 -6.70
CA ILE A 527 9.79 -11.04 -6.74
C ILE A 527 8.38 -10.96 -7.36
N ASP A 528 8.17 -11.64 -8.49
CA ASP A 528 6.94 -11.54 -9.29
C ASP A 528 5.98 -12.72 -9.10
N SER A 529 6.39 -13.76 -8.37
CA SER A 529 5.58 -14.98 -8.15
C SER A 529 4.22 -14.74 -7.50
N LEU A 530 4.08 -13.70 -6.69
CA LEU A 530 2.81 -13.31 -6.06
C LEU A 530 1.86 -12.58 -7.00
N ASN A 531 2.40 -12.01 -8.10
CA ASN A 531 1.67 -11.24 -9.09
C ASN A 531 1.73 -11.89 -10.47
N LYS A 532 1.89 -13.23 -10.54
CA LYS A 532 1.89 -13.93 -11.80
C LYS A 532 0.54 -13.80 -12.49
N PRO A 533 0.51 -13.56 -13.80
CA PRO A 533 -0.73 -13.45 -14.55
C PRO A 533 -1.53 -14.76 -14.50
N PRO A 534 -2.87 -14.71 -14.39
CA PRO A 534 -3.73 -15.88 -14.51
C PRO A 534 -3.80 -16.37 -15.94
N PHE A 535 -4.34 -17.59 -16.16
CA PHE A 535 -4.65 -18.09 -17.49
C PHE A 535 -5.65 -17.20 -18.20
N ILE A 536 -5.40 -16.98 -19.50
CA ILE A 536 -6.23 -16.20 -20.42
C ILE A 536 -7.14 -17.17 -21.15
N ARG A 537 -8.41 -16.81 -21.30
CA ARG A 537 -9.42 -17.57 -22.08
C ARG A 537 -9.73 -16.83 -23.37
N ASP A 538 -10.15 -17.57 -24.39
CA ASP A 538 -10.60 -16.96 -25.64
C ASP A 538 -11.72 -15.92 -25.41
N ASP A 539 -12.65 -16.21 -24.48
CA ASP A 539 -13.70 -15.25 -24.09
C ASP A 539 -13.15 -13.95 -23.50
N ASP A 540 -12.04 -14.00 -22.78
CA ASP A 540 -11.42 -12.82 -22.17
C ASP A 540 -10.82 -11.87 -23.23
N LEU A 541 -10.50 -12.40 -24.42
CA LEU A 541 -10.00 -11.66 -25.58
C LEU A 541 -11.11 -11.13 -26.51
N SER A 542 -12.37 -11.45 -26.23
CA SER A 542 -13.47 -10.96 -27.05
C SER A 542 -13.73 -9.48 -26.83
N LYS A 543 -14.19 -8.80 -27.89
CA LYS A 543 -14.46 -7.34 -27.89
C LYS A 543 -15.42 -6.97 -26.76
N ASN A 544 -15.06 -5.97 -25.96
CA ASN A 544 -15.74 -5.48 -24.76
C ASN A 544 -15.54 -6.30 -23.48
N ASN A 545 -14.77 -7.35 -23.47
CA ASN A 545 -14.37 -8.04 -22.24
C ASN A 545 -13.13 -7.37 -21.59
N LYS A 546 -12.76 -7.84 -20.44
CA LYS A 546 -11.55 -7.41 -19.72
C LYS A 546 -10.74 -8.64 -19.33
N LEU A 547 -9.44 -8.53 -19.47
CA LEU A 547 -8.52 -9.49 -18.86
C LEU A 547 -8.77 -9.52 -17.35
N LYS A 548 -8.93 -10.69 -16.76
CA LYS A 548 -9.21 -10.86 -15.32
C LYS A 548 -7.92 -10.78 -14.50
N MET A 549 -7.23 -9.65 -14.63
CA MET A 549 -5.97 -9.36 -13.95
C MET A 549 -6.12 -8.14 -13.04
N THR A 550 -5.52 -8.20 -11.87
CA THR A 550 -5.30 -7.02 -11.03
C THR A 550 -4.26 -6.10 -11.67
N ALA A 551 -4.19 -4.84 -11.25
CA ALA A 551 -3.19 -3.89 -11.73
C ALA A 551 -1.74 -4.43 -11.59
N SER A 552 -1.45 -5.15 -10.51
CA SER A 552 -0.12 -5.74 -10.27
C SER A 552 0.17 -6.93 -11.20
N GLU A 553 -0.78 -7.83 -11.38
CA GLU A 553 -0.67 -8.97 -12.30
C GLU A 553 -0.49 -8.49 -13.74
N LEU A 554 -1.27 -7.47 -14.16
CA LEU A 554 -1.14 -6.88 -15.48
C LEU A 554 0.22 -6.22 -15.70
N THR A 555 0.72 -5.51 -14.67
CA THR A 555 2.07 -4.91 -14.73
C THR A 555 3.14 -5.99 -14.91
N THR A 556 3.05 -7.10 -14.19
CA THR A 556 3.97 -8.24 -14.34
C THR A 556 3.83 -8.84 -15.74
N PHE A 557 2.59 -8.98 -16.25
CA PHE A 557 2.34 -9.52 -17.58
C PHE A 557 2.94 -8.63 -18.68
N VAL A 558 2.67 -7.33 -18.67
CA VAL A 558 3.26 -6.38 -19.65
C VAL A 558 4.79 -6.43 -19.61
N ARG A 559 5.38 -6.50 -18.40
CA ARG A 559 6.84 -6.51 -18.26
C ARG A 559 7.50 -7.78 -18.81
N LEU A 560 6.91 -8.92 -18.55
CA LEU A 560 7.55 -10.21 -18.81
C LEU A 560 7.08 -10.88 -20.11
N LEU A 561 6.02 -10.38 -20.75
CA LEU A 561 5.45 -10.98 -21.95
C LEU A 561 6.48 -11.17 -23.07
N GLY A 562 7.39 -10.18 -23.26
CA GLY A 562 8.46 -10.28 -24.24
C GLY A 562 9.37 -11.49 -24.02
N VAL A 563 9.77 -11.76 -22.78
CA VAL A 563 10.62 -12.90 -22.42
C VAL A 563 9.84 -14.23 -22.49
N ILE A 564 8.51 -14.19 -22.25
CA ILE A 564 7.67 -15.39 -22.22
C ILE A 564 7.36 -15.90 -23.62
N ILE A 565 7.05 -15.00 -24.57
CA ILE A 565 6.55 -15.38 -25.92
C ILE A 565 7.28 -14.70 -27.08
N GLY A 566 8.29 -13.87 -26.81
CA GLY A 566 8.97 -13.12 -27.90
C GLY A 566 9.56 -14.01 -28.99
N ASP A 567 9.97 -15.23 -28.65
CA ASP A 567 10.45 -16.21 -29.60
C ASP A 567 9.36 -16.76 -30.54
N LEU A 568 8.08 -16.61 -30.22
CA LEU A 568 6.94 -17.06 -31.01
C LEU A 568 6.41 -15.99 -31.98
N VAL A 569 6.85 -14.73 -31.82
CA VAL A 569 6.29 -13.60 -32.57
C VAL A 569 7.31 -13.02 -33.53
N SER A 570 6.89 -12.78 -34.78
CA SER A 570 7.72 -12.12 -35.79
C SER A 570 8.09 -10.69 -35.38
N LYS A 571 9.37 -10.30 -35.66
CA LYS A 571 9.84 -8.93 -35.42
C LYS A 571 9.05 -7.88 -36.21
N ASP A 572 8.55 -8.26 -37.38
CA ASP A 572 7.80 -7.37 -38.28
C ASP A 572 6.30 -7.32 -37.97
N ASN A 573 5.81 -8.08 -36.98
CA ASN A 573 4.40 -8.08 -36.61
C ASN A 573 4.01 -6.71 -36.02
N PRO A 574 3.08 -5.94 -36.63
CA PRO A 574 2.75 -4.59 -36.22
C PRO A 574 2.06 -4.53 -34.84
N TYR A 575 1.34 -5.60 -34.44
CA TYR A 575 0.77 -5.69 -33.09
C TYR A 575 1.85 -5.93 -32.04
N TRP A 576 2.94 -6.63 -32.40
CA TRP A 576 4.09 -6.74 -31.53
C TRP A 576 4.80 -5.38 -31.36
N GLN A 577 4.91 -4.60 -32.44
CA GLN A 577 5.43 -3.23 -32.32
C GLN A 577 4.55 -2.36 -31.41
N LEU A 578 3.23 -2.54 -31.42
CA LEU A 578 2.33 -1.86 -30.48
C LEU A 578 2.61 -2.29 -29.02
N TYR A 579 2.86 -3.58 -28.77
CA TYR A 579 3.26 -4.09 -27.47
C TYR A 579 4.59 -3.46 -26.98
N LEU A 580 5.59 -3.37 -27.84
CA LEU A 580 6.88 -2.78 -27.50
C LEU A 580 6.76 -1.29 -27.14
N ILE A 581 5.91 -0.55 -27.82
CA ILE A 581 5.60 0.84 -27.47
C ILE A 581 4.87 0.91 -26.13
N LEU A 582 3.92 0.03 -25.87
CA LEU A 582 3.25 -0.08 -24.56
C LEU A 582 4.26 -0.38 -23.45
N ARG A 583 5.24 -1.25 -23.70
CA ARG A 583 6.31 -1.58 -22.77
C ARG A 583 7.20 -0.37 -22.45
N GLU A 584 7.56 0.41 -23.46
CA GLU A 584 8.29 1.69 -23.31
C GLU A 584 7.49 2.71 -22.46
N ILE A 585 6.18 2.81 -22.69
CA ILE A 585 5.28 3.62 -21.86
C ILE A 585 5.32 3.18 -20.39
N PHE A 586 5.31 1.87 -20.14
CA PHE A 586 5.35 1.34 -18.78
C PHE A 586 6.65 1.67 -18.07
N ASP A 587 7.79 1.65 -18.75
CA ASP A 587 9.07 2.07 -18.16
C ASP A 587 9.02 3.51 -17.66
N PHE A 588 8.37 4.41 -18.40
CA PHE A 588 8.21 5.80 -18.00
C PHE A 588 7.19 6.00 -16.87
N ILE A 589 5.97 5.44 -17.02
CA ILE A 589 4.90 5.68 -16.03
C ILE A 589 5.18 5.06 -14.66
N LEU A 590 6.09 4.07 -14.61
CA LEU A 590 6.53 3.43 -13.37
C LEU A 590 7.81 4.09 -12.79
N ALA A 591 8.48 4.95 -13.56
CA ALA A 591 9.71 5.61 -13.13
C ALA A 591 9.47 6.55 -11.96
N LYS A 592 10.26 6.37 -10.90
CA LYS A 592 10.22 7.20 -9.68
C LYS A 592 11.04 8.47 -9.81
N LYS A 593 11.91 8.52 -10.79
CA LYS A 593 12.80 9.63 -11.16
C LYS A 593 12.71 9.82 -12.65
N ILE A 594 12.64 11.06 -13.09
CA ILE A 594 12.51 11.41 -14.52
C ILE A 594 13.32 12.66 -14.82
N THR A 595 13.77 12.80 -16.06
CA THR A 595 14.39 14.01 -16.58
C THR A 595 13.43 14.74 -17.53
N ASN A 596 13.72 16.00 -17.84
CA ASN A 596 12.93 16.75 -18.81
C ASN A 596 13.00 16.12 -20.22
N ASP A 597 14.13 15.54 -20.59
CA ASP A 597 14.29 14.85 -21.88
C ASP A 597 13.42 13.59 -21.94
N GLN A 598 13.35 12.83 -20.86
CA GLN A 598 12.46 11.67 -20.75
C GLN A 598 10.99 12.08 -20.82
N ILE A 599 10.58 13.20 -20.21
CA ILE A 599 9.22 13.73 -20.34
C ILE A 599 8.88 14.05 -21.81
N ASN A 600 9.83 14.62 -22.56
CA ASN A 600 9.64 14.92 -23.98
C ASN A 600 9.61 13.65 -24.84
N ALA A 601 10.48 12.69 -24.56
CA ALA A 601 10.48 11.39 -25.24
C ALA A 601 9.16 10.66 -25.00
N PHE A 602 8.66 10.64 -23.78
CA PHE A 602 7.38 10.04 -23.42
C PHE A 602 6.20 10.64 -24.20
N ASP A 603 6.15 11.95 -24.35
CA ASP A 603 5.12 12.61 -25.16
C ASP A 603 5.13 12.11 -26.62
N THR A 604 6.32 11.93 -27.17
CA THR A 604 6.50 11.36 -28.51
C THR A 604 6.03 9.92 -28.57
N THR A 605 6.38 9.12 -27.56
CA THR A 605 5.99 7.70 -27.46
C THR A 605 4.48 7.54 -27.35
N ILE A 606 3.79 8.34 -26.52
CA ILE A 606 2.32 8.35 -26.42
C ILE A 606 1.66 8.70 -27.76
N ASN A 607 2.18 9.68 -28.48
CA ASN A 607 1.63 10.04 -29.79
C ASN A 607 1.83 8.91 -30.80
N ARG A 608 3.02 8.29 -30.87
CA ARG A 608 3.32 7.12 -31.69
C ARG A 608 2.42 5.94 -31.36
N HIS A 609 2.18 5.68 -30.06
CA HIS A 609 1.27 4.63 -29.58
C HIS A 609 -0.13 4.82 -30.14
N TRP A 610 -0.74 6.00 -29.97
CA TRP A 610 -2.10 6.24 -30.43
C TRP A 610 -2.25 6.29 -31.93
N GLN A 611 -1.21 6.72 -32.68
CA GLN A 611 -1.19 6.61 -34.14
C GLN A 611 -1.25 5.16 -34.59
N LEU A 612 -0.36 4.32 -34.05
CA LEU A 612 -0.30 2.91 -34.42
C LEU A 612 -1.56 2.16 -33.97
N TYR A 613 -2.04 2.39 -32.74
CA TYR A 613 -3.27 1.78 -32.21
C TYR A 613 -4.47 2.07 -33.15
N LYS A 614 -4.66 3.34 -33.52
CA LYS A 614 -5.75 3.70 -34.45
C LYS A 614 -5.58 3.10 -35.85
N GLN A 615 -4.36 3.06 -36.34
CA GLN A 615 -4.07 2.44 -37.64
C GLN A 615 -4.40 0.96 -37.66
N LEU A 616 -4.05 0.22 -36.61
CA LEU A 616 -4.23 -1.23 -36.54
C LEU A 616 -5.68 -1.64 -36.23
N THR A 617 -6.31 -0.93 -35.30
CA THR A 617 -7.61 -1.34 -34.77
C THR A 617 -8.80 -0.61 -35.40
N GLY A 618 -8.58 0.60 -35.95
CA GLY A 618 -9.64 1.51 -36.35
C GLY A 618 -10.48 2.08 -35.18
N ASN A 619 -10.15 1.72 -33.94
CA ASN A 619 -10.93 2.13 -32.78
C ASN A 619 -10.65 3.60 -32.40
N SER A 620 -11.66 4.28 -31.89
CA SER A 620 -11.52 5.61 -31.29
C SER A 620 -10.92 5.51 -29.88
N MET A 621 -10.20 6.56 -29.46
CA MET A 621 -9.69 6.63 -28.09
C MET A 621 -10.81 6.67 -27.05
N LYS A 622 -10.65 5.85 -26.01
CA LYS A 622 -11.46 5.94 -24.79
C LYS A 622 -11.04 7.16 -23.95
N PRO A 623 -11.84 7.60 -22.96
CA PRO A 623 -11.53 8.76 -22.14
C PRO A 623 -10.15 8.70 -21.46
N LYS A 624 -9.70 7.53 -20.99
CA LYS A 624 -8.36 7.34 -20.41
C LYS A 624 -7.26 7.58 -21.45
N GLY A 625 -7.48 7.18 -22.72
CA GLY A 625 -6.58 7.47 -23.82
C GLY A 625 -6.40 8.96 -24.06
N HIS A 626 -7.48 9.74 -24.09
CA HIS A 626 -7.36 11.20 -24.19
C HIS A 626 -6.65 11.81 -22.98
N ILE A 627 -6.90 11.27 -21.75
CA ILE A 627 -6.24 11.77 -20.54
C ILE A 627 -4.73 11.53 -20.61
N SER A 628 -4.27 10.41 -21.22
CA SER A 628 -2.84 10.10 -21.36
C SER A 628 -2.06 11.18 -22.14
N LEU A 629 -2.71 11.91 -23.03
CA LEU A 629 -2.10 13.03 -23.76
C LEU A 629 -1.72 14.22 -22.85
N HIS A 630 -2.33 14.31 -21.66
CA HIS A 630 -2.02 15.37 -20.68
C HIS A 630 -0.91 14.98 -19.69
N TYR A 631 -0.34 13.79 -19.81
CA TYR A 631 0.67 13.28 -18.86
C TYR A 631 1.97 14.09 -18.91
N LYS A 632 2.43 14.49 -20.11
CA LYS A 632 3.59 15.38 -20.24
C LYS A 632 3.45 16.60 -19.34
N LYS A 633 2.35 17.35 -19.51
CA LYS A 633 2.08 18.56 -18.73
C LYS A 633 1.98 18.23 -17.23
N THR A 634 1.37 17.12 -16.89
CA THR A 634 1.24 16.67 -15.49
C THR A 634 2.61 16.37 -14.88
N CYS A 635 3.51 15.69 -15.59
CA CYS A 635 4.86 15.40 -15.11
C CYS A 635 5.69 16.67 -14.92
N GLU A 636 5.58 17.66 -15.82
CA GLU A 636 6.24 18.96 -15.67
C GLU A 636 5.76 19.76 -14.45
N GLU A 637 4.46 19.65 -14.15
CA GLU A 637 3.81 20.43 -13.08
C GLU A 637 3.87 19.72 -11.73
N SER A 638 3.89 18.38 -11.70
CA SER A 638 3.67 17.60 -10.49
C SER A 638 4.66 16.46 -10.25
N GLY A 639 5.54 16.14 -11.22
CA GLY A 639 6.59 15.16 -11.12
C GLY A 639 6.19 13.73 -11.54
N PRO A 640 6.95 12.72 -11.14
CA PRO A 640 6.78 11.34 -11.58
C PRO A 640 5.41 10.75 -11.31
N CYS A 641 4.86 10.01 -12.27
CA CYS A 641 3.52 9.42 -12.21
C CYS A 641 3.26 8.53 -10.97
N PRO A 642 4.20 7.67 -10.51
CA PRO A 642 3.95 6.82 -9.34
C PRO A 642 3.68 7.60 -8.05
N HIS A 643 4.13 8.87 -7.98
CA HIS A 643 3.89 9.74 -6.83
C HIS A 643 2.49 10.35 -6.83
N LEU A 644 1.79 10.26 -7.95
CA LEU A 644 0.43 10.75 -8.16
C LEU A 644 -0.61 9.62 -8.04
N SER A 645 -0.16 8.37 -8.01
CA SER A 645 -1.00 7.16 -8.00
C SER A 645 -1.89 7.03 -6.77
N SER A 646 -3.10 6.56 -6.97
CA SER A 646 -4.06 6.24 -5.89
C SER A 646 -3.76 4.92 -5.17
N ILE A 647 -2.87 4.06 -5.70
CA ILE A 647 -2.63 2.69 -5.22
C ILE A 647 -2.37 2.60 -3.70
N ARG A 648 -1.63 3.57 -3.13
CA ARG A 648 -1.34 3.59 -1.69
C ARG A 648 -2.52 4.05 -0.84
N ALA A 649 -3.31 4.99 -1.35
CA ALA A 649 -4.56 5.40 -0.72
C ALA A 649 -5.58 4.25 -0.71
N GLU A 650 -5.66 3.47 -1.78
CA GLU A 650 -6.48 2.27 -1.85
C GLU A 650 -6.00 1.17 -0.92
N SER A 651 -4.70 0.92 -0.85
CA SER A 651 -4.12 0.00 0.14
C SER A 651 -4.49 0.41 1.58
N LYS A 652 -4.60 1.71 1.86
CA LYS A 652 -5.07 2.25 3.15
C LYS A 652 -6.52 1.91 3.45
N HIS A 653 -7.35 1.61 2.45
CA HIS A 653 -8.74 1.21 2.64
C HIS A 653 -8.88 -0.05 3.52
N THR A 654 -7.89 -0.93 3.54
CA THR A 654 -7.83 -2.08 4.45
C THR A 654 -7.98 -1.66 5.92
N ASN A 655 -7.42 -0.51 6.29
CA ASN A 655 -7.54 0.05 7.65
C ASN A 655 -8.97 0.52 7.99
N LEU A 656 -9.88 0.58 7.01
CA LEU A 656 -11.29 0.90 7.18
C LEU A 656 -12.17 -0.35 7.06
N THR A 657 -11.89 -1.20 6.07
CA THR A 657 -12.70 -2.38 5.75
C THR A 657 -12.58 -3.48 6.81
N VAL A 658 -11.35 -3.74 7.32
CA VAL A 658 -11.13 -4.73 8.38
C VAL A 658 -11.85 -4.35 9.68
N PRO A 659 -11.71 -3.14 10.23
CA PRO A 659 -12.52 -2.74 11.39
C PRO A 659 -14.02 -2.74 11.13
N ALA A 660 -14.45 -2.40 9.92
CA ALA A 660 -15.85 -2.44 9.53
C ALA A 660 -16.41 -3.87 9.56
N SER A 661 -15.66 -4.86 9.10
CA SER A 661 -16.09 -6.27 9.12
C SER A 661 -16.23 -6.83 10.54
N VAL A 662 -15.38 -6.41 11.46
CA VAL A 662 -15.40 -6.81 12.87
C VAL A 662 -16.52 -6.11 13.66
N ASN A 663 -16.88 -4.88 13.26
CA ASN A 663 -17.89 -4.11 13.96
C ASN A 663 -19.30 -4.54 13.54
N LYS A 664 -20.02 -5.24 14.43
CA LYS A 664 -21.40 -5.69 14.19
C LYS A 664 -22.40 -4.55 14.17
N SER A 665 -22.15 -3.44 14.86
CA SER A 665 -23.04 -2.27 14.87
C SER A 665 -22.80 -1.37 13.67
N ARG A 666 -23.85 -1.17 12.86
CA ARG A 666 -23.81 -0.33 11.65
C ARG A 666 -24.45 1.05 11.83
N VAL A 667 -24.87 1.39 13.05
CA VAL A 667 -25.63 2.64 13.33
C VAL A 667 -24.78 3.90 13.03
N ASN A 668 -23.49 3.88 13.35
CA ASN A 668 -22.54 4.96 13.12
C ASN A 668 -21.21 4.41 12.66
N ILE A 669 -21.22 3.72 11.52
CA ILE A 669 -20.04 3.01 11.02
C ILE A 669 -18.86 3.96 10.80
N CYS A 670 -19.07 5.12 10.18
CA CYS A 670 -18.02 6.14 9.98
C CYS A 670 -17.35 6.55 11.29
N LYS A 671 -18.13 6.75 12.37
CA LYS A 671 -17.56 7.10 13.69
C LYS A 671 -16.73 5.97 14.27
N SER A 672 -17.23 4.73 14.19
CA SER A 672 -16.53 3.55 14.71
C SER A 672 -15.21 3.33 14.00
N ILE A 673 -15.20 3.43 12.66
CA ILE A 673 -14.01 3.31 11.82
C ILE A 673 -13.02 4.45 12.14
N ALA A 674 -13.49 5.70 12.21
CA ALA A 674 -12.63 6.84 12.49
C ALA A 674 -11.94 6.72 13.86
N ILE A 675 -12.66 6.26 14.90
CA ILE A 675 -12.09 5.99 16.21
C ILE A 675 -11.03 4.89 16.13
N LYS A 676 -11.32 3.79 15.43
CA LYS A 676 -10.39 2.67 15.32
C LYS A 676 -9.12 3.06 14.56
N HIS A 677 -9.26 3.82 13.48
CA HIS A 677 -8.13 4.39 12.74
C HIS A 677 -7.25 5.28 13.66
N GLN A 678 -7.85 6.13 14.48
CA GLN A 678 -7.10 6.98 15.40
C GLN A 678 -6.47 6.20 16.55
N LEU A 679 -7.03 5.08 16.98
CA LEU A 679 -6.41 4.19 17.95
C LEU A 679 -5.19 3.46 17.40
N ASN A 680 -5.21 3.09 16.11
CA ASN A 680 -4.02 2.57 15.43
C ASN A 680 -2.90 3.63 15.38
N LEU A 681 -3.24 4.85 15.01
CA LEU A 681 -2.29 5.97 14.98
C LEU A 681 -1.78 6.35 16.37
N ASN A 682 -2.61 6.24 17.42
CA ASN A 682 -2.24 6.46 18.82
C ASN A 682 -1.07 5.56 19.27
N TYR A 683 -1.12 4.28 18.92
CA TYR A 683 -0.02 3.34 19.24
C TYR A 683 1.30 3.82 18.64
N ARG A 684 1.28 4.21 17.35
CA ARG A 684 2.45 4.75 16.67
C ARG A 684 3.01 5.99 17.37
N PHE A 685 2.14 6.93 17.75
CA PHE A 685 2.54 8.16 18.42
C PHE A 685 3.06 7.95 19.86
N LEU A 686 2.57 6.92 20.54
CA LEU A 686 3.06 6.53 21.86
C LEU A 686 4.43 5.86 21.77
N ALA A 687 4.66 5.04 20.75
CA ALA A 687 5.94 4.38 20.54
C ALA A 687 7.09 5.37 20.32
N ASN A 688 6.77 6.59 19.86
CA ASN A 688 7.69 7.73 19.72
C ASN A 688 8.98 7.37 18.96
N ARG A 689 8.83 6.65 17.83
CA ARG A 689 9.95 6.17 17.02
C ARG A 689 10.24 7.12 15.87
N SER A 690 11.50 7.14 15.40
CA SER A 690 11.86 7.82 14.16
C SER A 690 11.05 7.27 12.99
N ILE A 691 10.72 8.15 12.03
CA ILE A 691 10.08 7.73 10.78
C ILE A 691 11.05 7.02 9.82
N THR A 692 12.35 7.27 10.02
CA THR A 692 13.47 6.76 9.20
C THR A 692 14.27 5.67 9.92
N ASP A 693 13.69 4.98 10.93
CA ASP A 693 14.38 3.93 11.67
C ASP A 693 14.90 2.85 10.71
N GLU A 694 16.22 2.81 10.56
CA GLU A 694 16.96 1.85 9.73
C GLU A 694 17.17 0.56 10.51
N LYS A 695 16.11 -0.25 10.63
CA LYS A 695 16.22 -1.52 11.29
C LYS A 695 16.48 -2.62 10.27
N ILE A 696 17.59 -3.31 10.45
CA ILE A 696 17.89 -4.53 9.72
C ILE A 696 17.16 -5.69 10.42
N THR A 697 16.14 -6.23 9.79
CA THR A 697 15.43 -7.41 10.27
C THR A 697 15.63 -8.57 9.30
N GLY A 698 15.77 -9.79 9.82
CA GLY A 698 15.97 -10.95 8.95
C GLY A 698 16.28 -12.23 9.71
N ILE A 699 16.39 -13.32 9.00
CA ILE A 699 16.76 -14.61 9.57
C ILE A 699 18.27 -14.78 9.50
N LYS A 700 18.95 -14.79 10.66
CA LYS A 700 20.38 -15.03 10.77
C LYS A 700 20.72 -16.48 10.39
N MET A 701 21.85 -16.66 9.74
CA MET A 701 22.42 -17.96 9.41
C MET A 701 23.86 -18.07 9.93
N LYS A 702 24.28 -19.31 10.20
CA LYS A 702 25.67 -19.58 10.58
C LYS A 702 26.47 -19.94 9.32
N ILE A 703 27.59 -19.28 9.12
CA ILE A 703 28.55 -19.60 8.06
C ILE A 703 29.88 -19.98 8.72
N ASN A 704 30.48 -21.07 8.26
CA ASN A 704 31.79 -21.50 8.74
C ASN A 704 32.91 -20.68 8.04
N SER A 705 34.08 -20.68 8.65
CA SER A 705 35.25 -19.95 8.15
C SER A 705 35.68 -20.42 6.75
N LYS A 706 35.52 -21.71 6.43
CA LYS A 706 35.86 -22.31 5.13
C LYS A 706 34.93 -21.81 4.02
N THR A 707 33.61 -21.56 4.33
CA THR A 707 32.68 -20.97 3.37
C THR A 707 32.98 -19.49 3.17
N TRP A 708 33.32 -18.77 4.26
CA TRP A 708 33.68 -17.35 4.17
C TRP A 708 35.00 -17.15 3.36
N SER A 709 36.01 -17.98 3.57
CA SER A 709 37.28 -17.85 2.84
C SER A 709 37.15 -18.02 1.33
N LYS A 710 36.09 -18.64 0.82
CA LYS A 710 35.86 -18.75 -0.63
C LYS A 710 35.63 -17.40 -1.31
N TYR A 711 35.16 -16.39 -0.57
CA TYR A 711 34.90 -15.09 -1.14
C TYR A 711 36.10 -14.16 -1.22
N ASN A 712 37.29 -14.61 -0.77
CA ASN A 712 38.59 -13.92 -0.93
C ASN A 712 38.55 -12.41 -0.69
N CYS A 713 37.95 -12.01 0.45
CA CYS A 713 37.71 -10.61 0.74
C CYS A 713 39.02 -9.85 0.97
N SER A 714 39.42 -9.00 0.01
CA SER A 714 40.59 -8.11 0.12
C SER A 714 40.33 -6.89 1.03
N ASN A 715 39.08 -6.66 1.47
CA ASN A 715 38.75 -5.53 2.29
C ASN A 715 38.98 -5.85 3.78
N GLU A 716 40.04 -5.28 4.36
CA GLU A 716 40.42 -5.46 5.75
C GLU A 716 39.29 -5.01 6.72
N ALA A 717 38.57 -3.96 6.39
CA ALA A 717 37.47 -3.48 7.22
C ALA A 717 36.33 -4.51 7.33
N LEU A 718 36.02 -5.22 6.25
CA LEU A 718 35.08 -6.33 6.25
C LEU A 718 35.62 -7.55 7.02
N ASN A 719 36.90 -7.82 6.94
CA ASN A 719 37.49 -8.98 7.63
C ASN A 719 37.54 -8.80 9.15
N ASN A 720 37.78 -7.59 9.63
CA ASN A 720 37.98 -7.26 11.06
C ASN A 720 36.67 -6.92 11.81
N SER A 721 35.56 -6.65 11.12
CA SER A 721 34.29 -6.31 11.74
C SER A 721 33.54 -7.55 12.23
N LYS A 722 32.75 -7.36 13.30
CA LYS A 722 31.79 -8.38 13.77
C LYS A 722 30.64 -8.50 12.78
N LYS A 723 30.45 -9.71 12.22
CA LYS A 723 29.53 -9.99 11.14
C LYS A 723 28.37 -10.85 11.60
N SER A 724 27.16 -10.49 11.14
CA SER A 724 26.00 -11.36 11.14
C SER A 724 25.60 -11.69 9.71
N PHE A 725 25.40 -12.97 9.41
CA PHE A 725 25.00 -13.44 8.08
C PHE A 725 23.50 -13.70 8.07
N PHE A 726 22.85 -13.39 6.94
CA PHE A 726 21.41 -13.51 6.81
C PHE A 726 21.01 -14.35 5.59
N ARG A 727 19.98 -15.16 5.74
CA ARG A 727 19.31 -15.84 4.61
C ARG A 727 18.48 -14.85 3.80
N TRP A 728 17.81 -13.96 4.48
CA TRP A 728 17.11 -12.81 3.92
C TRP A 728 17.14 -11.66 4.93
N VAL A 729 17.01 -10.46 4.42
CA VAL A 729 16.99 -9.25 5.23
C VAL A 729 15.97 -8.30 4.68
N GLU A 730 15.29 -7.57 5.57
CA GLU A 730 14.50 -6.39 5.24
C GLU A 730 15.22 -5.15 5.74
N TYR A 731 15.47 -4.23 4.83
CA TYR A 731 16.09 -2.95 5.09
C TYR A 731 15.28 -1.85 4.39
N LYS A 732 14.86 -0.82 5.12
CA LYS A 732 14.00 0.26 4.61
C LYS A 732 12.74 -0.26 3.88
N SER A 733 12.14 -1.31 4.43
CA SER A 733 10.95 -1.99 3.87
C SER A 733 11.18 -2.66 2.51
N ILE A 734 12.43 -2.91 2.14
CA ILE A 734 12.81 -3.68 0.95
C ILE A 734 13.42 -5.00 1.41
N LYS A 735 12.86 -6.09 0.89
CA LYS A 735 13.35 -7.44 1.21
C LYS A 735 14.39 -7.87 0.19
N TYR A 736 15.54 -8.32 0.68
CA TYR A 736 16.61 -8.89 -0.11
C TYR A 736 16.82 -10.36 0.27
N THR A 737 16.97 -11.21 -0.75
CA THR A 737 17.29 -12.63 -0.57
C THR A 737 18.43 -13.03 -1.52
N GLN A 738 19.02 -14.19 -1.28
CA GLN A 738 19.94 -14.80 -2.24
C GLN A 738 19.27 -14.97 -3.61
N ASN A 739 20.04 -14.93 -4.67
CA ASN A 739 19.64 -15.01 -6.07
C ASN A 739 18.80 -13.82 -6.59
N MET A 740 18.67 -12.74 -5.82
CA MET A 740 18.17 -11.48 -6.35
C MET A 740 19.31 -10.69 -7.01
N VAL A 741 18.95 -9.87 -7.99
CA VAL A 741 19.87 -9.02 -8.75
C VAL A 741 19.76 -7.58 -8.26
N LEU A 742 20.89 -6.92 -8.09
CA LEU A 742 21.01 -5.52 -7.71
C LEU A 742 21.49 -4.69 -8.90
N ILE A 743 21.03 -3.45 -8.98
CA ILE A 743 21.57 -2.44 -9.92
C ILE A 743 22.63 -1.67 -9.17
N THR A 744 23.89 -1.88 -9.55
CA THR A 744 25.07 -1.37 -8.84
C THR A 744 25.60 -0.05 -9.40
N GLY A 745 25.17 0.33 -10.59
CA GLY A 745 25.60 1.56 -11.26
C GLY A 745 25.28 1.55 -12.74
N THR A 746 25.95 2.42 -13.48
CA THR A 746 25.89 2.48 -14.95
C THR A 746 27.29 2.48 -15.54
N LYS A 747 27.45 1.84 -16.69
CA LYS A 747 28.67 1.88 -17.51
C LYS A 747 28.26 2.04 -18.98
N ASP A 748 28.80 3.04 -19.65
CA ASP A 748 28.48 3.32 -21.06
C ASP A 748 26.97 3.42 -21.33
N LEU A 749 26.24 4.10 -20.45
CA LEU A 749 24.76 4.25 -20.44
C LEU A 749 23.99 2.95 -20.21
N CYS A 750 24.65 1.81 -19.97
CA CYS A 750 24.00 0.56 -19.61
C CYS A 750 24.05 0.32 -18.10
N PRO A 751 22.97 -0.18 -17.47
CA PRO A 751 23.00 -0.54 -16.06
C PRO A 751 23.98 -1.70 -15.81
N THR A 752 24.68 -1.67 -14.68
CA THR A 752 25.51 -2.78 -14.21
C THR A 752 24.76 -3.56 -13.14
N PHE A 753 24.84 -4.88 -13.22
CA PHE A 753 24.08 -5.79 -12.38
C PHE A 753 24.99 -6.70 -11.54
N ALA A 754 24.48 -7.11 -10.39
CA ALA A 754 25.16 -8.07 -9.53
C ALA A 754 24.17 -9.01 -8.85
N LEU A 755 24.47 -10.32 -8.82
CA LEU A 755 23.65 -11.36 -8.23
C LEU A 755 24.02 -11.55 -6.76
N ILE A 756 23.07 -11.45 -5.84
CA ILE A 756 23.30 -11.65 -4.40
C ILE A 756 23.61 -13.11 -4.12
N GLU A 757 24.79 -13.39 -3.59
CA GLU A 757 25.17 -14.70 -3.06
C GLU A 757 25.08 -14.78 -1.54
N LEU A 758 25.40 -13.67 -0.83
CA LEU A 758 25.41 -13.65 0.62
C LEU A 758 25.06 -12.26 1.15
N ILE A 759 24.35 -12.21 2.26
CA ILE A 759 23.91 -10.97 2.90
C ILE A 759 24.61 -10.86 4.26
N ILE A 760 25.28 -9.74 4.51
CA ILE A 760 26.07 -9.48 5.71
C ILE A 760 25.63 -8.18 6.36
N SER A 761 25.38 -8.21 7.67
CA SER A 761 25.35 -7.00 8.50
C SER A 761 26.65 -6.85 9.25
N LEU A 762 27.22 -5.66 9.23
CA LEU A 762 28.36 -5.28 10.07
C LEU A 762 27.77 -4.73 11.38
N ASP A 763 27.76 -5.56 12.42
CA ASP A 763 27.09 -5.27 13.69
C ASP A 763 27.65 -4.00 14.36
N ASP A 764 28.95 -3.74 14.17
CA ASP A 764 29.65 -2.59 14.78
C ASP A 764 29.25 -1.25 14.13
N ARG A 765 28.78 -1.26 12.89
CA ARG A 765 28.49 -0.05 12.10
C ARG A 765 27.03 0.06 11.66
N ASN A 766 26.23 -0.95 11.94
CA ASN A 766 24.86 -1.08 11.43
C ASN A 766 24.78 -0.90 9.90
N GLU A 767 25.73 -1.52 9.17
CA GLU A 767 25.82 -1.46 7.72
C GLU A 767 25.41 -2.80 7.11
N LEU A 768 24.71 -2.74 5.98
CA LEU A 768 24.31 -3.90 5.19
C LEU A 768 25.17 -3.98 3.92
N VAL A 769 25.86 -5.10 3.77
CA VAL A 769 26.74 -5.38 2.62
C VAL A 769 26.30 -6.68 1.95
N PHE A 770 26.21 -6.65 0.64
CA PHE A 770 25.94 -7.82 -0.18
C PHE A 770 27.24 -8.35 -0.78
N VAL A 771 27.48 -9.64 -0.66
CA VAL A 771 28.48 -10.35 -1.47
C VAL A 771 27.76 -10.77 -2.74
N CYS A 772 28.23 -10.28 -3.86
CA CYS A 772 27.55 -10.49 -5.13
C CYS A 772 28.50 -11.08 -6.17
N ARG A 773 27.93 -11.82 -7.10
CA ARG A 773 28.57 -12.21 -8.33
C ARG A 773 28.28 -11.16 -9.40
N SER A 774 29.29 -10.71 -10.12
CA SER A 774 29.13 -9.78 -11.23
C SER A 774 28.28 -10.41 -12.35
N ILE A 775 27.55 -9.58 -13.07
CA ILE A 775 26.75 -10.00 -14.24
C ILE A 775 27.23 -9.19 -15.44
N ASP A 776 27.64 -9.89 -16.50
CA ASP A 776 27.95 -9.27 -17.78
C ASP A 776 26.70 -9.02 -18.58
N VAL A 777 26.53 -7.79 -19.06
CA VAL A 777 25.46 -7.38 -19.98
C VAL A 777 25.94 -7.62 -21.40
N LEU A 778 25.28 -8.53 -22.12
CA LEU A 778 25.60 -8.86 -23.52
C LEU A 778 25.01 -7.83 -24.48
N GLY A 779 23.85 -7.24 -24.14
CA GLY A 779 23.17 -6.22 -24.89
C GLY A 779 21.72 -6.01 -24.42
N PHE A 780 21.07 -4.99 -24.96
CA PHE A 780 19.64 -4.80 -24.81
C PHE A 780 18.90 -5.41 -26.03
N ASN A 781 18.04 -6.35 -25.77
CA ASN A 781 17.23 -6.99 -26.80
C ASN A 781 15.89 -6.26 -26.95
N GLU A 782 15.79 -5.41 -27.98
CA GLU A 782 14.61 -4.58 -28.23
C GLU A 782 13.35 -5.42 -28.50
N HIS A 783 13.50 -6.63 -29.07
CA HIS A 783 12.38 -7.48 -29.41
C HIS A 783 11.66 -8.07 -28.19
N VAL A 784 12.38 -8.37 -27.14
CA VAL A 784 11.83 -8.86 -25.86
C VAL A 784 11.81 -7.79 -24.78
N TRP A 785 12.39 -6.62 -25.06
CA TRP A 785 12.52 -5.46 -24.16
C TRP A 785 13.20 -5.79 -22.84
N ALA A 786 14.37 -6.42 -22.95
CA ALA A 786 15.15 -6.91 -21.79
C ALA A 786 16.65 -6.88 -22.04
N TYR A 787 17.45 -6.83 -20.97
CA TYR A 787 18.91 -6.98 -21.05
C TYR A 787 19.26 -8.46 -21.09
N GLU A 788 19.95 -8.88 -22.15
CA GLU A 788 20.55 -10.21 -22.24
C GLU A 788 21.82 -10.25 -21.38
N VAL A 789 21.93 -11.27 -20.53
CA VAL A 789 22.97 -11.29 -19.50
C VAL A 789 23.62 -12.65 -19.32
N LYS A 790 24.85 -12.63 -18.81
CA LYS A 790 25.60 -13.82 -18.39
C LYS A 790 26.22 -13.58 -17.02
N THR A 791 26.10 -14.56 -16.12
CA THR A 791 26.78 -14.49 -14.82
C THR A 791 28.28 -14.68 -14.98
N ASP A 792 29.07 -13.76 -14.42
CA ASP A 792 30.54 -13.85 -14.33
C ASP A 792 30.95 -14.55 -13.02
N GLU A 793 32.18 -15.04 -12.94
CA GLU A 793 32.73 -15.65 -11.71
C GLU A 793 33.28 -14.61 -10.71
N LYS A 794 33.38 -13.36 -11.11
CA LYS A 794 33.95 -12.28 -10.30
C LYS A 794 33.04 -11.93 -9.12
N ILE A 795 33.61 -12.00 -7.91
CA ILE A 795 32.94 -11.59 -6.68
C ILE A 795 33.18 -10.10 -6.41
N ILE A 796 32.13 -9.39 -6.08
CA ILE A 796 32.12 -7.97 -5.67
C ILE A 796 31.37 -7.79 -4.36
N PHE A 797 31.71 -6.74 -3.61
CA PHE A 797 31.06 -6.37 -2.37
C PHE A 797 30.33 -5.07 -2.60
N VAL A 798 29.03 -5.04 -2.34
CA VAL A 798 28.17 -3.90 -2.59
C VAL A 798 27.50 -3.47 -1.28
N ASN A 799 27.73 -2.22 -0.87
CA ASN A 799 26.98 -1.66 0.24
C ASN A 799 25.57 -1.28 -0.25
N VAL A 800 24.56 -1.53 0.58
CA VAL A 800 23.18 -1.17 0.24
C VAL A 800 23.00 0.33 -0.06
N LYS A 801 23.84 1.18 0.53
CA LYS A 801 23.82 2.64 0.32
C LYS A 801 24.34 3.08 -1.05
N ASP A 802 25.14 2.22 -1.71
CA ASP A 802 25.78 2.50 -3.00
C ASP A 802 24.96 1.98 -4.19
N LEU A 803 23.78 1.40 -3.94
CA LEU A 803 22.90 0.92 -5.00
C LEU A 803 22.29 2.10 -5.78
N LEU A 804 22.33 2.01 -7.11
CA LEU A 804 21.69 2.98 -7.99
C LEU A 804 20.16 2.95 -7.84
N ASP A 805 19.59 1.73 -7.80
CA ASP A 805 18.21 1.48 -7.42
C ASP A 805 18.18 0.44 -6.28
N PRO A 806 17.55 0.72 -5.15
CA PRO A 806 17.45 -0.22 -4.04
C PRO A 806 16.50 -1.40 -4.30
N PHE A 807 15.68 -1.37 -5.34
CA PHE A 807 14.71 -2.42 -5.62
C PHE A 807 15.35 -3.59 -6.39
N PRO A 808 15.37 -4.80 -5.81
CA PRO A 808 16.02 -5.94 -6.45
C PRO A 808 15.22 -6.42 -7.66
N LEU A 809 15.96 -7.01 -8.60
CA LEU A 809 15.48 -7.65 -9.83
C LEU A 809 15.71 -9.16 -9.75
N TYR A 810 15.37 -9.86 -10.84
CA TYR A 810 15.58 -11.30 -11.00
C TYR A 810 16.11 -11.60 -12.40
N ILE A 811 16.84 -12.72 -12.56
CA ILE A 811 17.24 -13.25 -13.86
C ILE A 811 16.11 -14.19 -14.34
N TYR A 812 15.50 -13.85 -15.44
CA TYR A 812 14.49 -14.67 -16.09
C TYR A 812 15.11 -15.46 -17.22
N THR A 813 14.80 -16.74 -17.30
CA THR A 813 15.31 -17.61 -18.36
C THR A 813 14.21 -17.86 -19.39
N SER A 814 14.48 -17.55 -20.65
CA SER A 814 13.59 -17.87 -21.77
C SER A 814 13.52 -19.38 -22.02
N VAL A 815 12.59 -19.81 -22.87
CA VAL A 815 12.50 -21.22 -23.28
C VAL A 815 13.74 -21.69 -24.04
N ASN A 816 14.44 -20.76 -24.67
CA ASN A 816 15.70 -21.04 -25.38
C ASN A 816 16.93 -21.08 -24.45
N ASN A 817 16.73 -21.07 -23.12
CA ASN A 817 17.77 -21.00 -22.10
C ASN A 817 18.65 -19.73 -22.16
N GLU A 818 18.13 -18.66 -22.71
CA GLU A 818 18.73 -17.33 -22.64
C GLU A 818 18.33 -16.64 -21.36
N ASN A 819 19.26 -15.91 -20.75
CA ASN A 819 19.03 -15.21 -19.47
C ASN A 819 18.80 -13.73 -19.70
N PHE A 820 17.74 -13.21 -19.12
CA PHE A 820 17.31 -11.83 -19.24
C PHE A 820 17.12 -11.16 -17.91
N ILE A 821 17.43 -9.88 -17.84
CA ILE A 821 17.01 -8.99 -16.76
C ILE A 821 16.04 -7.97 -17.35
N VAL A 822 14.84 -7.92 -16.76
CA VAL A 822 13.79 -6.98 -17.14
C VAL A 822 13.68 -5.90 -16.07
N LEU A 823 13.92 -4.66 -16.44
CA LEU A 823 13.78 -3.54 -15.51
C LEU A 823 12.31 -3.35 -15.08
N LYS A 824 12.13 -2.84 -13.87
CA LYS A 824 10.79 -2.49 -13.36
C LYS A 824 10.32 -1.15 -13.90
N ASP A 825 11.25 -0.22 -14.04
CA ASP A 825 11.04 1.15 -14.50
C ASP A 825 12.33 1.67 -15.13
N HIS A 826 12.26 2.85 -15.70
CA HIS A 826 13.43 3.50 -16.27
C HIS A 826 14.44 3.87 -15.17
N VAL A 827 15.69 3.46 -15.33
CA VAL A 827 16.79 3.80 -14.42
C VAL A 827 17.47 5.08 -14.94
N CYS A 828 17.43 6.13 -14.12
CA CYS A 828 18.07 7.40 -14.41
C CYS A 828 19.52 7.42 -13.92
#